data_95894b89018f1d4c4cbf8eb4a1a2e9bd
#
_entry.id   95894b89018f1d4c4cbf8eb4a1a2e9bd
#
_cell.length_a   1.000
_cell.length_b   1.000
_cell.length_c   1.000
_cell.angle_alpha   90.00
_cell.angle_beta   90.00
_cell.angle_gamma   90.00
#
_symmetry.space_group_name_H-M   'P 1'
#
loop_
_entity.id
_entity.type
_entity.pdbx_description
1 polymer ?
#
loop_
_entity_poly.entity_id
_entity_poly.type
_entity_poly.pdbx_seq_one_letter_code
_entity_poly.pdbx_strand_id
1 'polypeptide(L)'
;MGKKATKSTRKFAASGQLKATIQARRKHRDIKKKAEKRKGNKGKPREVVGDVPSGDEGADIEEDEEESGKFKGMSVDDFLGGGFMERDDDEQSAAEEDEEDEDIDEVESDNDSFADVDDLDEEGADHLAELSKLAEKDPEFYKYLQENDRELLEFNLNAADGDEDMADEDEFEAMSDEKAPMLTKAILQKWQKALLEQRSLRALRRLLIAFRSAVHMNEDGQNLAWTIDSASVYNKLITTALKYTPVILEHHCPYKKLANGKFKAPTQTTKWKTLQKLIQSYFHNVMHLLTQLTDNEMLKLALTESAKIVPYITSSRKAVKVHLKTCLNLWSTAEDGVRIAAFLAVRKLASATDESIMDIVLKNTYLTLVRSCKATSAHTLPSINLMKNSASEIYCIDHAPAYQHAFGYIRQLAIHLRNSMKMKTKEAYKQVYNWQYVHCVDFWAIVLARACDKQTLIERGGQESELKALIYPLVQVSLGALRLIRNARSWPFHFHIVRSLLHLTRHTHIYVPLAPYLLPILTSVLTTTSKPKSSTLRPLDFDTAIRAPQQYLKTRVYNEGLGEEAAYLLAEYLASPPVHGSIAFPEIVVPLVMMLRKAIKIAKTSPWKAKEAGLAKALVERVEESARWVEQKRKGVSFAPSQLGEVEAWETGVKVDESPLGKFIKVQRKTREKRRKLVEKAREGEEEILED
;
A
#
# COMPACT_ATOMS: atom_id res chain seq x y z
N MET A 1 39.07 -49.10 3.73
CA MET A 1 39.31 -48.16 4.82
C MET A 1 38.30 -46.99 4.71
N GLY A 2 37.30 -46.94 5.57
CA GLY A 2 36.26 -45.91 5.53
C GLY A 2 36.81 -44.56 5.98
N LYS A 3 36.53 -43.49 5.22
CA LYS A 3 36.92 -42.14 5.55
C LYS A 3 36.30 -41.72 6.90
N LYS A 4 37.12 -41.30 7.86
CA LYS A 4 36.68 -40.80 9.18
C LYS A 4 35.86 -39.52 8.99
N ALA A 5 34.61 -39.50 9.47
CA ALA A 5 33.73 -38.34 9.41
C ALA A 5 34.33 -37.11 10.09
N THR A 6 34.21 -35.95 9.49
CA THR A 6 34.75 -34.68 9.98
C THR A 6 34.11 -34.26 11.30
N LYS A 7 34.78 -33.41 12.10
CA LYS A 7 34.30 -32.90 13.41
C LYS A 7 32.95 -32.21 13.30
N SER A 8 32.66 -31.56 12.15
CA SER A 8 31.42 -30.88 11.82
C SER A 8 30.25 -31.84 11.64
N THR A 9 30.44 -32.94 10.87
CA THR A 9 29.41 -33.97 10.66
C THR A 9 29.06 -34.71 11.97
N ARG A 10 30.02 -34.88 12.91
CA ARG A 10 29.74 -35.46 14.23
C ARG A 10 28.93 -34.51 15.11
N LYS A 11 29.21 -33.19 15.11
CA LYS A 11 28.40 -32.18 15.81
C LYS A 11 26.98 -32.10 15.28
N PHE A 12 26.80 -32.15 13.95
CA PHE A 12 25.50 -32.14 13.27
C PHE A 12 24.68 -33.41 13.60
N ALA A 13 25.32 -34.57 13.65
CA ALA A 13 24.65 -35.82 14.06
C ALA A 13 24.26 -35.85 15.55
N ALA A 14 25.02 -35.20 16.40
CA ALA A 14 24.76 -35.10 17.85
C ALA A 14 23.69 -34.07 18.21
N SER A 15 23.48 -33.03 17.39
CA SER A 15 22.51 -31.95 17.63
C SER A 15 21.04 -32.34 17.42
N GLY A 16 20.76 -33.55 16.92
CA GLY A 16 19.38 -34.00 16.62
C GLY A 16 18.79 -33.46 15.30
N GLN A 17 19.43 -32.48 14.69
CA GLN A 17 18.99 -31.86 13.40
C GLN A 17 18.88 -32.88 12.27
N LEU A 18 19.74 -33.91 12.27
CA LEU A 18 19.65 -35.00 11.28
C LEU A 18 18.32 -35.75 11.36
N LYS A 19 17.84 -36.01 12.61
CA LYS A 19 16.55 -36.68 12.85
C LYS A 19 15.38 -35.80 12.39
N ALA A 20 15.42 -34.50 12.67
CA ALA A 20 14.41 -33.55 12.25
C ALA A 20 14.33 -33.43 10.72
N THR A 21 15.47 -33.34 10.03
CA THR A 21 15.54 -33.28 8.55
C THR A 21 15.03 -34.57 7.90
N ILE A 22 15.35 -35.75 8.49
CA ILE A 22 14.84 -37.03 7.98
C ILE A 22 13.32 -37.15 8.20
N GLN A 23 12.80 -36.68 9.33
CA GLN A 23 11.37 -36.68 9.61
C GLN A 23 10.61 -35.70 8.68
N ALA A 24 11.14 -34.49 8.44
CA ALA A 24 10.58 -33.53 7.52
C ALA A 24 10.52 -34.09 6.09
N ARG A 25 11.61 -34.71 5.59
CA ARG A 25 11.62 -35.37 4.27
C ARG A 25 10.63 -36.54 4.17
N ARG A 26 10.44 -37.33 5.25
CA ARG A 26 9.42 -38.39 5.29
C ARG A 26 8.00 -37.82 5.23
N LYS A 27 7.68 -36.79 6.03
CA LYS A 27 6.39 -36.09 5.98
C LYS A 27 6.10 -35.53 4.57
N HIS A 28 7.07 -34.88 3.94
CA HIS A 28 6.92 -34.33 2.60
C HIS A 28 6.67 -35.43 1.55
N ARG A 29 7.35 -36.56 1.65
CA ARG A 29 7.14 -37.72 0.77
C ARG A 29 5.75 -38.36 0.96
N ASP A 30 5.24 -38.40 2.18
CA ASP A 30 3.91 -38.93 2.50
C ASP A 30 2.80 -37.99 2.01
N ILE A 31 2.99 -36.67 2.12
CA ILE A 31 2.09 -35.65 1.56
C ILE A 31 2.03 -35.75 0.03
N LYS A 32 3.19 -35.87 -0.62
CA LYS A 32 3.25 -36.04 -2.07
C LYS A 32 2.56 -37.33 -2.55
N LYS A 33 2.76 -38.45 -1.85
CA LYS A 33 2.04 -39.71 -2.12
C LYS A 33 0.53 -39.60 -1.93
N LYS A 34 0.08 -38.86 -0.88
CA LYS A 34 -1.36 -38.60 -0.66
C LYS A 34 -1.95 -37.71 -1.77
N ALA A 35 -1.21 -36.72 -2.24
CA ALA A 35 -1.63 -35.85 -3.34
C ALA A 35 -1.71 -36.60 -4.67
N GLU A 36 -0.73 -37.49 -4.97
CA GLU A 36 -0.75 -38.37 -6.15
C GLU A 36 -1.91 -39.37 -6.10
N LYS A 37 -2.20 -39.97 -4.94
CA LYS A 37 -3.39 -40.85 -4.76
C LYS A 37 -4.71 -40.11 -4.94
N ARG A 38 -4.82 -38.83 -4.54
CA ARG A 38 -6.01 -37.99 -4.78
C ARG A 38 -6.18 -37.62 -6.25
N LYS A 39 -5.09 -37.40 -6.99
CA LYS A 39 -5.14 -37.18 -8.45
C LYS A 39 -5.51 -38.44 -9.24
N GLY A 40 -5.07 -39.63 -8.80
CA GLY A 40 -5.39 -40.93 -9.44
C GLY A 40 -6.85 -41.39 -9.23
N ASN A 41 -7.58 -40.84 -8.28
CA ASN A 41 -8.95 -41.26 -7.93
C ASN A 41 -10.06 -40.40 -8.56
N LYS A 42 -9.72 -39.40 -9.38
CA LYS A 42 -10.70 -38.55 -10.10
C LYS A 42 -11.15 -39.12 -11.46
N GLY A 43 -10.83 -40.37 -11.78
CA GLY A 43 -11.06 -40.97 -13.12
C GLY A 43 -11.93 -42.20 -13.18
N LYS A 44 -12.82 -42.51 -12.20
CA LYS A 44 -13.78 -43.62 -12.37
C LYS A 44 -15.22 -43.16 -12.01
N PRO A 45 -16.17 -43.27 -12.95
CA PRO A 45 -17.56 -43.01 -12.69
C PRO A 45 -18.15 -44.13 -11.79
N ARG A 46 -18.89 -43.73 -10.78
CA ARG A 46 -19.62 -44.63 -9.87
C ARG A 46 -21.04 -44.80 -10.40
N GLU A 47 -21.38 -46.00 -10.83
CA GLU A 47 -22.75 -46.38 -11.13
C GLU A 47 -23.63 -46.24 -9.88
N VAL A 48 -24.76 -45.55 -10.02
CA VAL A 48 -25.83 -45.48 -9.02
C VAL A 48 -27.01 -46.25 -9.56
N VAL A 49 -27.37 -47.32 -8.87
CA VAL A 49 -28.65 -48.04 -9.04
C VAL A 49 -29.68 -47.28 -8.24
N GLY A 50 -30.89 -47.11 -8.87
CA GLY A 50 -31.92 -46.21 -8.50
C GLY A 50 -32.81 -46.61 -7.33
N ASP A 51 -33.63 -45.68 -6.93
CA ASP A 51 -35.10 -45.85 -6.84
C ASP A 51 -35.78 -44.47 -6.75
N VAL A 52 -36.87 -44.30 -7.51
CA VAL A 52 -37.74 -43.13 -7.63
C VAL A 52 -39.02 -43.46 -6.87
N PRO A 53 -39.83 -42.51 -6.32
CA PRO A 53 -40.80 -41.85 -7.19
C PRO A 53 -41.20 -40.37 -6.91
N SER A 54 -41.39 -39.70 -7.97
CA SER A 54 -42.50 -38.88 -8.49
C SER A 54 -43.11 -37.69 -7.75
N GLY A 55 -43.24 -36.61 -8.56
CA GLY A 55 -44.27 -35.57 -8.56
C GLY A 55 -43.67 -34.18 -8.45
N ASP A 56 -43.89 -33.24 -9.23
CA ASP A 56 -44.60 -32.87 -10.44
C ASP A 56 -44.27 -31.37 -10.73
N GLU A 57 -44.10 -31.09 -12.00
CA GLU A 57 -44.26 -29.82 -12.75
C GLU A 57 -43.62 -28.48 -12.35
N GLY A 58 -42.84 -27.94 -13.28
CA GLY A 58 -42.99 -26.58 -13.71
C GLY A 58 -41.73 -25.81 -14.15
N ALA A 59 -41.40 -25.89 -15.45
CA ALA A 59 -40.89 -24.85 -16.34
C ALA A 59 -39.48 -24.25 -16.14
N ASP A 60 -38.66 -24.58 -17.14
CA ASP A 60 -37.48 -23.92 -17.71
C ASP A 60 -37.29 -22.43 -17.45
N ILE A 61 -36.04 -22.08 -17.14
CA ILE A 61 -35.19 -21.13 -17.88
C ILE A 61 -33.72 -21.39 -17.51
N GLU A 62 -32.94 -21.84 -18.48
CA GLU A 62 -31.49 -21.88 -18.43
C GLU A 62 -30.95 -20.43 -18.46
N GLU A 63 -30.11 -20.06 -17.53
CA GLU A 63 -29.06 -19.03 -17.72
C GLU A 63 -27.82 -19.43 -16.92
N ASP A 64 -26.75 -19.67 -17.68
CA ASP A 64 -25.37 -19.81 -17.21
C ASP A 64 -24.94 -18.54 -16.45
N GLU A 65 -24.79 -18.64 -15.14
CA GLU A 65 -24.04 -17.63 -14.37
C GLU A 65 -22.85 -18.28 -13.66
N GLU A 66 -21.68 -17.85 -14.14
CA GLU A 66 -20.35 -18.17 -13.63
C GLU A 66 -20.18 -17.85 -12.13
N GLU A 67 -19.32 -18.63 -11.47
CA GLU A 67 -18.95 -18.60 -10.06
C GLU A 67 -18.33 -17.25 -9.58
N SER A 68 -19.05 -16.16 -9.55
CA SER A 68 -18.63 -14.94 -8.85
C SER A 68 -19.56 -14.52 -7.68
N GLY A 69 -20.43 -15.41 -7.22
CA GLY A 69 -21.60 -15.08 -6.40
C GLY A 69 -21.55 -15.38 -4.92
N LYS A 70 -20.45 -15.84 -4.30
CA LYS A 70 -20.48 -16.30 -2.88
C LYS A 70 -20.51 -15.23 -1.80
N PHE A 71 -20.37 -13.93 -2.14
CA PHE A 71 -20.29 -12.86 -1.12
C PHE A 71 -21.36 -11.77 -1.21
N LYS A 72 -22.32 -11.85 -2.11
CA LYS A 72 -23.31 -10.79 -2.31
C LYS A 72 -24.49 -10.76 -1.32
N GLY A 73 -24.54 -11.67 -0.33
CA GLY A 73 -25.68 -11.80 0.58
C GLY A 73 -25.37 -11.94 2.07
N MET A 74 -24.12 -11.69 2.50
CA MET A 74 -23.78 -11.83 3.91
C MET A 74 -24.29 -10.63 4.71
N SER A 75 -25.16 -10.89 5.70
CA SER A 75 -25.63 -9.85 6.60
C SER A 75 -24.52 -9.42 7.56
N VAL A 76 -24.62 -8.18 8.07
CA VAL A 76 -23.66 -7.65 9.03
C VAL A 76 -23.65 -8.43 10.33
N ASP A 77 -24.80 -9.03 10.71
CA ASP A 77 -24.90 -9.91 11.87
C ASP A 77 -24.16 -11.23 11.65
N ASP A 78 -24.12 -11.77 10.42
CA ASP A 78 -23.30 -12.94 10.06
C ASP A 78 -21.80 -12.63 10.10
N PHE A 79 -21.38 -11.40 9.77
CA PHE A 79 -19.99 -10.95 9.88
C PHE A 79 -19.53 -10.84 11.35
N LEU A 80 -20.40 -10.37 12.25
CA LEU A 80 -20.08 -10.16 13.66
C LEU A 80 -20.61 -11.28 14.60
N GLY A 81 -21.62 -12.03 14.19
CA GLY A 81 -22.42 -12.92 15.05
C GLY A 81 -22.06 -14.40 15.04
N GLY A 82 -20.99 -14.82 14.36
CA GLY A 82 -20.44 -16.15 14.59
C GLY A 82 -20.62 -17.20 13.50
N GLY A 83 -21.50 -17.06 12.52
CA GLY A 83 -21.60 -18.06 11.44
C GLY A 83 -20.36 -18.13 10.54
N PHE A 84 -19.68 -17.01 10.42
CA PHE A 84 -18.41 -16.88 9.69
C PHE A 84 -17.18 -17.14 10.59
N MET A 85 -17.30 -16.91 11.92
CA MET A 85 -16.21 -17.07 12.90
C MET A 85 -16.16 -18.47 13.55
N GLU A 86 -17.22 -19.30 13.46
CA GLU A 86 -17.24 -20.65 14.06
C GLU A 86 -16.62 -21.74 13.19
N ARG A 87 -16.31 -21.44 11.89
CA ARG A 87 -15.71 -22.42 10.98
C ARG A 87 -14.20 -22.53 11.02
N ASP A 88 -13.50 -21.70 11.79
CA ASP A 88 -12.06 -21.54 11.71
C ASP A 88 -11.27 -21.97 12.95
N ASP A 89 -11.84 -22.80 13.84
CA ASP A 89 -11.01 -23.36 14.94
C ASP A 89 -9.95 -24.39 14.45
N ASP A 90 -10.09 -24.87 13.20
CA ASP A 90 -9.11 -25.79 12.58
C ASP A 90 -8.04 -25.06 11.72
N GLU A 91 -8.22 -23.76 11.40
CA GLU A 91 -7.25 -22.96 10.66
C GLU A 91 -6.32 -22.09 11.55
N GLN A 92 -6.50 -22.15 12.88
CA GLN A 92 -5.66 -21.39 13.81
C GLN A 92 -4.19 -21.84 13.85
N SER A 93 -3.87 -23.03 13.32
CA SER A 93 -2.50 -23.50 13.17
C SER A 93 -1.80 -23.01 11.89
N ALA A 94 -2.57 -22.53 10.90
CA ALA A 94 -2.01 -22.03 9.65
C ALA A 94 -1.83 -20.49 9.62
N ALA A 95 -2.51 -19.75 10.52
CA ALA A 95 -2.40 -18.29 10.58
C ALA A 95 -1.30 -17.78 11.52
N GLU A 96 -0.80 -18.63 12.42
CA GLU A 96 0.37 -18.32 13.26
C GLU A 96 1.70 -18.61 12.56
N GLU A 97 1.70 -19.45 11.51
CA GLU A 97 2.88 -19.73 10.68
C GLU A 97 3.13 -18.67 9.59
N ASP A 98 2.17 -17.78 9.31
CA ASP A 98 2.34 -16.66 8.38
C ASP A 98 2.90 -15.37 9.03
N GLU A 99 3.12 -15.34 10.35
CA GLU A 99 3.81 -14.25 11.06
C GLU A 99 5.32 -14.54 11.31
N GLU A 100 5.79 -15.72 10.99
CA GLU A 100 7.23 -15.92 10.81
C GLU A 100 7.61 -15.22 9.50
N ASP A 101 8.49 -14.25 9.62
CA ASP A 101 9.24 -13.64 8.54
C ASP A 101 9.48 -14.67 7.43
N GLU A 102 8.56 -14.76 6.45
CA GLU A 102 8.98 -15.15 5.13
C GLU A 102 9.91 -14.04 4.69
N ASP A 103 11.13 -14.17 5.13
CA ASP A 103 12.28 -13.59 4.46
C ASP A 103 12.07 -13.85 2.98
N ILE A 104 11.89 -12.76 2.26
CA ILE A 104 11.86 -12.73 0.80
C ILE A 104 13.23 -13.22 0.25
N ASP A 105 14.08 -13.78 1.08
CA ASP A 105 15.42 -14.28 0.78
C ASP A 105 15.50 -15.80 0.49
N GLU A 106 14.44 -16.58 0.69
CA GLU A 106 14.35 -17.92 0.10
C GLU A 106 13.55 -17.93 -1.20
N VAL A 107 13.94 -17.08 -2.16
CA VAL A 107 13.89 -17.52 -3.53
C VAL A 107 15.09 -18.45 -3.67
N GLU A 108 14.84 -19.77 -3.61
CA GLU A 108 15.74 -20.74 -4.19
C GLU A 108 16.31 -20.14 -5.48
N SER A 109 17.60 -20.08 -5.53
CA SER A 109 18.39 -19.88 -6.71
C SER A 109 17.98 -20.91 -7.78
N ASP A 110 16.83 -20.69 -8.40
CA ASP A 110 16.69 -20.99 -9.80
C ASP A 110 17.60 -19.97 -10.47
N ASN A 111 18.77 -20.48 -10.81
CA ASN A 111 19.81 -19.83 -11.55
C ASN A 111 19.36 -19.65 -13.03
N ASP A 112 18.21 -18.98 -13.20
CA ASP A 112 17.91 -18.23 -14.40
C ASP A 112 18.69 -16.92 -14.26
N SER A 113 20.01 -17.03 -14.47
CA SER A 113 20.83 -15.87 -14.73
C SER A 113 20.12 -15.06 -15.80
N PHE A 114 19.82 -13.80 -15.50
CA PHE A 114 19.50 -12.86 -16.57
C PHE A 114 20.64 -13.02 -17.57
N ALA A 115 20.33 -13.60 -18.75
CA ALA A 115 21.33 -13.85 -19.77
C ALA A 115 22.06 -12.54 -20.02
N ASP A 116 23.35 -12.59 -19.88
CA ASP A 116 24.21 -11.43 -20.06
C ASP A 116 24.10 -10.95 -21.51
N VAL A 117 24.31 -9.67 -21.76
CA VAL A 117 24.28 -9.16 -23.14
C VAL A 117 25.40 -9.82 -23.97
N ASP A 118 26.50 -10.19 -23.29
CA ASP A 118 27.62 -10.91 -23.90
C ASP A 118 27.25 -12.37 -24.21
N ASP A 119 26.41 -13.05 -23.43
CA ASP A 119 25.89 -14.41 -23.73
C ASP A 119 25.03 -14.43 -24.99
N LEU A 120 24.43 -13.31 -25.39
CA LEU A 120 23.67 -13.21 -26.64
C LEU A 120 24.55 -13.29 -27.89
N ASP A 121 25.77 -12.80 -27.82
CA ASP A 121 26.74 -12.86 -28.92
C ASP A 121 27.44 -14.21 -28.92
N GLU A 122 27.72 -14.85 -27.76
CA GLU A 122 28.22 -16.23 -27.65
C GLU A 122 27.17 -17.24 -28.10
N GLU A 123 25.89 -17.13 -27.65
CA GLU A 123 24.81 -18.02 -28.13
C GLU A 123 24.60 -17.92 -29.66
N GLY A 124 24.74 -16.72 -30.23
CA GLY A 124 24.68 -16.53 -31.70
C GLY A 124 25.84 -17.16 -32.43
N ALA A 125 27.05 -17.03 -31.90
CA ALA A 125 28.27 -17.65 -32.47
C ALA A 125 28.26 -19.18 -32.30
N ASP A 126 27.82 -19.69 -31.14
CA ASP A 126 27.67 -21.13 -30.87
C ASP A 126 26.59 -21.76 -31.76
N HIS A 127 25.48 -21.07 -32.00
CA HIS A 127 24.42 -21.53 -32.90
C HIS A 127 24.91 -21.62 -34.36
N LEU A 128 25.70 -20.64 -34.83
CA LEU A 128 26.34 -20.70 -36.14
C LEU A 128 27.40 -21.81 -36.24
N ALA A 129 28.14 -22.05 -35.15
CA ALA A 129 29.09 -23.13 -35.05
C ALA A 129 28.41 -24.52 -35.02
N GLU A 130 27.25 -24.63 -34.38
CA GLU A 130 26.42 -25.85 -34.39
C GLU A 130 25.79 -26.10 -35.75
N LEU A 131 25.31 -25.06 -36.43
CA LEU A 131 24.78 -25.16 -37.80
C LEU A 131 25.87 -25.58 -38.80
N SER A 132 27.11 -25.10 -38.67
CA SER A 132 28.23 -25.54 -39.50
C SER A 132 28.61 -27.00 -39.23
N LYS A 133 28.58 -27.45 -37.96
CA LYS A 133 28.78 -28.86 -37.58
C LYS A 133 27.63 -29.77 -38.04
N LEU A 134 26.42 -29.23 -38.18
CA LEU A 134 25.27 -29.96 -38.71
C LEU A 134 25.45 -30.29 -40.19
N ALA A 135 26.05 -29.37 -40.98
CA ALA A 135 26.39 -29.58 -42.38
C ALA A 135 27.40 -30.75 -42.59
N GLU A 136 28.29 -30.99 -41.60
CA GLU A 136 29.25 -32.11 -41.61
C GLU A 136 28.65 -33.41 -41.07
N LYS A 137 27.72 -33.35 -40.09
CA LYS A 137 27.15 -34.53 -39.44
C LYS A 137 25.96 -35.14 -40.17
N ASP A 138 25.11 -34.30 -40.76
CA ASP A 138 23.91 -34.74 -41.48
C ASP A 138 23.63 -33.85 -42.70
N PRO A 139 24.28 -34.16 -43.88
CA PRO A 139 24.16 -33.33 -45.07
C PRO A 139 22.78 -33.41 -45.75
N GLU A 140 21.98 -34.45 -45.48
CA GLU A 140 20.63 -34.56 -46.03
C GLU A 140 19.64 -33.62 -45.27
N PHE A 141 19.76 -33.53 -43.97
CA PHE A 141 18.96 -32.62 -43.15
C PHE A 141 19.36 -31.16 -43.41
N TYR A 142 20.64 -30.86 -43.63
CA TYR A 142 21.09 -29.52 -43.99
C TYR A 142 20.55 -29.07 -45.36
N LYS A 143 20.48 -30.00 -46.35
CA LYS A 143 19.84 -29.74 -47.65
C LYS A 143 18.33 -29.51 -47.52
N TYR A 144 17.65 -30.27 -46.67
CA TYR A 144 16.24 -30.10 -46.39
C TYR A 144 15.96 -28.72 -45.80
N LEU A 145 16.75 -28.24 -44.85
CA LEU A 145 16.66 -26.88 -44.27
C LEU A 145 16.95 -25.81 -45.33
N GLN A 146 17.86 -26.04 -46.23
CA GLN A 146 18.21 -25.12 -47.33
C GLN A 146 17.09 -24.97 -48.36
N GLU A 147 16.29 -26.04 -48.56
CA GLU A 147 15.16 -26.05 -49.49
C GLU A 147 13.83 -25.56 -48.87
N ASN A 148 13.59 -25.81 -47.58
CA ASN A 148 12.29 -25.53 -46.94
C ASN A 148 12.29 -24.41 -45.89
N ASP A 149 13.42 -24.16 -45.20
CA ASP A 149 13.52 -23.15 -44.15
C ASP A 149 14.86 -22.38 -44.20
N ARG A 150 15.04 -21.66 -45.29
CA ARG A 150 16.25 -20.88 -45.56
C ARG A 150 16.47 -19.78 -44.55
N GLU A 151 15.38 -19.22 -43.96
CA GLU A 151 15.43 -18.21 -42.91
C GLU A 151 16.10 -18.73 -41.61
N LEU A 152 16.09 -20.00 -41.35
CA LEU A 152 16.72 -20.63 -40.19
C LEU A 152 18.23 -20.79 -40.35
N LEU A 153 18.70 -20.94 -41.58
CA LEU A 153 20.12 -20.99 -41.93
C LEU A 153 20.74 -19.61 -42.13
N GLU A 154 19.94 -18.61 -42.53
CA GLU A 154 20.32 -17.22 -42.70
C GLU A 154 19.99 -16.37 -41.42
N PHE A 155 19.89 -17.01 -40.24
CA PHE A 155 19.63 -16.33 -38.99
C PHE A 155 20.83 -15.47 -38.61
N ASN A 156 20.91 -14.34 -39.29
CA ASN A 156 21.86 -13.26 -38.98
C ASN A 156 21.15 -12.24 -38.09
N LEU A 157 21.53 -12.16 -36.82
CA LEU A 157 21.03 -11.15 -35.87
C LEU A 157 21.18 -9.71 -36.42
N ASN A 158 21.99 -9.52 -37.46
CA ASN A 158 22.25 -8.24 -38.12
C ASN A 158 21.35 -7.95 -39.33
N ALA A 159 20.60 -8.95 -39.85
CA ALA A 159 19.82 -8.79 -41.08
C ALA A 159 18.39 -8.23 -40.91
N ALA A 160 17.97 -7.92 -39.69
CA ALA A 160 16.62 -7.38 -39.42
C ALA A 160 16.45 -5.87 -39.61
N ASP A 161 17.52 -5.15 -39.96
CA ASP A 161 17.46 -3.73 -40.25
C ASP A 161 18.12 -3.44 -41.61
N GLY A 162 17.30 -3.33 -42.65
CA GLY A 162 17.73 -2.89 -43.96
C GLY A 162 18.06 -1.41 -43.97
N ASP A 163 19.22 -1.04 -43.48
CA ASP A 163 19.76 0.30 -43.65
C ASP A 163 21.23 0.18 -44.11
N GLU A 164 21.45 0.66 -45.33
CA GLU A 164 22.74 0.71 -46.03
C GLU A 164 23.68 1.72 -45.34
N ASP A 165 24.38 1.31 -44.27
CA ASP A 165 25.56 2.01 -43.77
C ASP A 165 26.61 0.98 -43.23
N MET A 166 27.17 0.20 -44.19
CA MET A 166 28.20 -0.83 -43.98
C MET A 166 29.62 -0.23 -44.07
N ALA A 167 29.91 0.87 -43.39
CA ALA A 167 31.26 1.44 -43.47
C ALA A 167 32.03 1.54 -42.15
N ASP A 168 31.42 1.19 -40.99
CA ASP A 168 32.09 1.40 -39.67
C ASP A 168 32.23 0.07 -38.85
N GLU A 169 32.02 -1.15 -39.44
CA GLU A 169 32.13 -2.41 -38.71
C GLU A 169 33.61 -2.86 -38.53
N ASP A 170 34.54 -2.43 -39.43
CA ASP A 170 35.93 -2.87 -39.38
C ASP A 170 36.81 -2.20 -38.29
N GLU A 171 36.29 -1.17 -37.61
CA GLU A 171 37.08 -0.46 -36.59
C GLU A 171 36.91 -1.04 -35.16
N PHE A 172 35.88 -1.87 -34.92
CA PHE A 172 35.59 -2.41 -33.58
C PHE A 172 36.05 -3.86 -33.38
N GLU A 173 36.07 -4.67 -34.44
CA GLU A 173 36.57 -6.05 -34.37
C GLU A 173 38.08 -6.19 -34.29
N ALA A 174 38.81 -5.08 -34.58
CA ALA A 174 40.29 -5.06 -34.52
C ALA A 174 40.91 -4.76 -33.15
N MET A 175 40.10 -4.54 -32.09
CA MET A 175 40.59 -4.20 -30.75
C MET A 175 40.37 -5.30 -29.70
N SER A 176 40.59 -6.54 -30.04
CA SER A 176 40.48 -7.70 -29.11
C SER A 176 41.77 -8.01 -28.34
N ASP A 177 42.67 -7.03 -28.12
CA ASP A 177 43.77 -7.23 -27.17
C ASP A 177 44.12 -5.88 -26.43
N GLU A 178 44.09 -5.94 -25.10
CA GLU A 178 44.65 -5.01 -24.13
C GLU A 178 43.90 -3.67 -23.89
N LYS A 179 43.01 -3.66 -22.93
CA LYS A 179 42.33 -2.54 -22.21
C LYS A 179 41.03 -2.06 -22.84
N ALA A 180 39.97 -2.19 -22.04
CA ALA A 180 38.64 -1.67 -22.38
C ALA A 180 38.71 -0.21 -22.88
N PRO A 181 38.04 0.14 -23.99
CA PRO A 181 38.10 1.47 -24.58
C PRO A 181 37.57 2.55 -23.63
N MET A 182 38.22 3.72 -23.62
CA MET A 182 37.81 4.83 -22.74
C MET A 182 36.62 5.56 -23.34
N LEU A 183 35.54 5.70 -22.55
CA LEU A 183 34.35 6.44 -22.96
C LEU A 183 34.58 7.96 -22.90
N THR A 184 34.61 8.61 -24.08
CA THR A 184 34.78 10.06 -24.18
C THR A 184 33.43 10.78 -24.34
N LYS A 185 33.43 12.08 -23.96
CA LYS A 185 32.26 12.95 -24.13
C LYS A 185 31.81 13.07 -25.59
N ALA A 186 32.72 12.96 -26.54
CA ALA A 186 32.46 13.03 -28.00
C ALA A 186 31.71 11.80 -28.49
N ILE A 187 32.10 10.60 -28.05
CA ILE A 187 31.41 9.33 -28.37
C ILE A 187 29.97 9.38 -27.83
N LEU A 188 29.80 9.81 -26.57
CA LEU A 188 28.48 9.93 -25.98
C LEU A 188 27.58 10.93 -26.72
N GLN A 189 28.15 12.04 -27.21
CA GLN A 189 27.38 12.99 -28.03
C GLN A 189 26.98 12.42 -29.40
N LYS A 190 27.84 11.61 -30.02
CA LYS A 190 27.52 10.89 -31.28
C LYS A 190 26.34 9.98 -31.06
N TRP A 191 26.36 9.17 -29.97
CA TRP A 191 25.22 8.30 -29.63
C TRP A 191 23.95 9.07 -29.30
N GLN A 192 24.04 10.19 -28.56
CA GLN A 192 22.87 11.04 -28.28
C GLN A 192 22.22 11.57 -29.57
N LYS A 193 23.00 12.00 -30.56
CA LYS A 193 22.48 12.45 -31.85
C LYS A 193 21.78 11.30 -32.60
N ALA A 194 22.43 10.12 -32.70
CA ALA A 194 21.85 8.97 -33.34
C ALA A 194 20.56 8.49 -32.65
N LEU A 195 20.46 8.59 -31.31
CA LEU A 195 19.26 8.26 -30.55
C LEU A 195 18.12 9.26 -30.79
N LEU A 196 18.44 10.55 -30.88
CA LEU A 196 17.44 11.61 -31.04
C LEU A 196 16.95 11.73 -32.49
N GLU A 197 17.84 11.70 -33.47
CA GLU A 197 17.54 11.94 -34.86
C GLU A 197 17.09 10.66 -35.58
N GLN A 198 17.82 9.55 -35.39
CA GLN A 198 17.58 8.29 -36.12
C GLN A 198 16.84 7.26 -35.29
N ARG A 199 16.72 7.44 -33.96
CA ARG A 199 16.17 6.45 -33.02
C ARG A 199 16.78 5.06 -33.17
N SER A 200 18.10 5.02 -33.41
CA SER A 200 18.87 3.83 -33.75
C SER A 200 18.92 2.83 -32.57
N LEU A 201 18.54 1.58 -32.79
CA LEU A 201 18.66 0.48 -31.82
C LEU A 201 20.12 0.09 -31.59
N ARG A 202 21.00 0.23 -32.60
CA ARG A 202 22.45 -0.02 -32.46
C ARG A 202 23.09 0.98 -31.47
N ALA A 203 22.74 2.27 -31.59
CA ALA A 203 23.21 3.29 -30.65
C ALA A 203 22.67 3.05 -29.24
N LEU A 204 21.42 2.58 -29.12
CA LEU A 204 20.82 2.19 -27.83
C LEU A 204 21.59 1.03 -27.20
N ARG A 205 21.90 -0.04 -27.97
CA ARG A 205 22.65 -1.21 -27.46
C ARG A 205 24.02 -0.78 -26.93
N ARG A 206 24.80 0.00 -27.70
CA ARG A 206 26.10 0.52 -27.26
C ARG A 206 25.98 1.39 -25.99
N LEU A 207 24.96 2.24 -25.91
CA LEU A 207 24.68 3.05 -24.72
C LEU A 207 24.39 2.18 -23.48
N LEU A 208 23.60 1.11 -23.63
CA LEU A 208 23.22 0.24 -22.51
C LEU A 208 24.35 -0.66 -22.04
N ILE A 209 25.26 -1.08 -22.94
CA ILE A 209 26.50 -1.78 -22.58
C ILE A 209 27.41 -0.83 -21.77
N ALA A 210 27.60 0.42 -22.22
CA ALA A 210 28.36 1.40 -21.48
C ALA A 210 27.70 1.77 -20.12
N PHE A 211 26.35 1.81 -20.08
CA PHE A 211 25.59 2.01 -18.84
C PHE A 211 25.81 0.86 -17.85
N ARG A 212 25.82 -0.39 -18.31
CA ARG A 212 26.15 -1.54 -17.48
C ARG A 212 27.54 -1.42 -16.90
N SER A 213 28.56 -1.12 -17.73
CA SER A 213 29.94 -0.91 -17.26
C SER A 213 30.04 0.20 -16.22
N ALA A 214 29.23 1.28 -16.34
CA ALA A 214 29.16 2.36 -15.36
C ALA A 214 28.57 1.93 -14.03
N VAL A 215 27.51 1.14 -14.05
CA VAL A 215 26.77 0.70 -12.84
C VAL A 215 27.60 -0.31 -12.04
N HIS A 216 28.34 -1.21 -12.72
CA HIS A 216 29.15 -2.26 -12.10
C HIS A 216 30.63 -1.90 -11.96
N MET A 217 31.02 -0.64 -12.18
CA MET A 217 32.42 -0.18 -12.15
C MET A 217 33.13 -0.47 -10.83
N ASN A 218 32.42 -0.56 -9.72
CA ASN A 218 32.96 -0.78 -8.37
C ASN A 218 32.95 -2.25 -7.95
N GLU A 219 32.53 -3.17 -8.79
CA GLU A 219 32.50 -4.60 -8.49
C GLU A 219 33.77 -5.30 -8.97
N ASP A 220 34.47 -6.00 -8.06
CA ASP A 220 35.68 -6.74 -8.41
C ASP A 220 35.34 -7.99 -9.23
N GLY A 221 36.02 -8.15 -10.37
CA GLY A 221 35.96 -9.38 -11.18
C GLY A 221 34.99 -9.38 -12.37
N GLN A 222 34.40 -8.25 -12.71
CA GLN A 222 33.61 -8.13 -13.95
C GLN A 222 34.46 -7.57 -15.10
N ASN A 223 34.32 -8.17 -16.28
CA ASN A 223 34.90 -7.64 -17.51
C ASN A 223 34.08 -6.43 -17.96
N LEU A 224 34.65 -5.24 -17.80
CA LEU A 224 34.00 -3.98 -18.20
C LEU A 224 34.26 -3.71 -19.67
N ALA A 225 33.21 -3.60 -20.48
CA ALA A 225 33.32 -3.25 -21.91
C ALA A 225 33.82 -1.81 -22.15
N TRP A 226 33.65 -0.90 -21.16
CA TRP A 226 34.06 0.50 -21.23
C TRP A 226 34.68 0.95 -19.92
N THR A 227 35.77 1.75 -20.00
CA THR A 227 36.35 2.44 -18.83
C THR A 227 35.89 3.90 -18.79
N ILE A 228 35.56 4.41 -17.59
CA ILE A 228 35.03 5.75 -17.39
C ILE A 228 35.86 6.45 -16.29
N ASP A 229 36.71 7.40 -16.67
CA ASP A 229 37.57 8.10 -15.70
C ASP A 229 37.00 9.44 -15.21
N SER A 230 36.00 9.98 -15.90
CA SER A 230 35.46 11.30 -15.60
C SER A 230 34.05 11.23 -14.99
N ALA A 231 33.86 11.77 -13.79
CA ALA A 231 32.56 11.90 -13.12
C ALA A 231 31.55 12.67 -13.99
N SER A 232 31.96 13.62 -14.80
CA SER A 232 31.08 14.38 -15.70
C SER A 232 30.54 13.51 -16.84
N VAL A 233 31.36 12.59 -17.38
CA VAL A 233 30.96 11.62 -18.41
C VAL A 233 30.05 10.58 -17.78
N TYR A 234 30.37 10.08 -16.60
CA TYR A 234 29.53 9.16 -15.83
C TYR A 234 28.11 9.71 -15.61
N ASN A 235 27.99 10.90 -15.01
CA ASN A 235 26.67 11.50 -14.76
C ASN A 235 25.89 11.75 -16.05
N LYS A 236 26.58 12.14 -17.13
CA LYS A 236 25.95 12.37 -18.42
C LYS A 236 25.50 11.05 -19.07
N LEU A 237 26.29 9.98 -18.96
CA LEU A 237 25.93 8.64 -19.44
C LEU A 237 24.68 8.13 -18.71
N ILE A 238 24.69 8.12 -17.38
CA ILE A 238 23.54 7.69 -16.55
C ILE A 238 22.27 8.48 -16.91
N THR A 239 22.38 9.82 -16.96
CA THR A 239 21.24 10.68 -17.31
C THR A 239 20.73 10.40 -18.72
N THR A 240 21.64 10.15 -19.68
CA THR A 240 21.30 9.84 -21.07
C THR A 240 20.60 8.49 -21.16
N ALA A 241 21.16 7.44 -20.55
CA ALA A 241 20.59 6.12 -20.51
C ALA A 241 19.18 6.10 -19.89
N LEU A 242 19.02 6.78 -18.74
CA LEU A 242 17.72 6.85 -18.08
C LEU A 242 16.67 7.59 -18.92
N LYS A 243 16.98 8.75 -19.46
CA LYS A 243 15.98 9.61 -20.16
C LYS A 243 15.62 9.11 -21.55
N TYR A 244 16.59 8.61 -22.33
CA TYR A 244 16.33 8.28 -23.73
C TYR A 244 15.87 6.85 -23.96
N THR A 245 16.28 5.89 -23.13
CA THR A 245 15.86 4.48 -23.28
C THR A 245 14.34 4.31 -23.30
N PRO A 246 13.54 4.89 -22.38
CA PRO A 246 12.09 4.76 -22.42
C PRO A 246 11.47 5.36 -23.69
N VAL A 247 12.02 6.45 -24.20
CA VAL A 247 11.52 7.14 -25.42
C VAL A 247 11.74 6.28 -26.65
N ILE A 248 12.92 5.66 -26.76
CA ILE A 248 13.29 4.77 -27.88
C ILE A 248 12.42 3.50 -27.84
N LEU A 249 12.23 2.92 -26.65
CA LEU A 249 11.38 1.76 -26.45
C LEU A 249 9.91 2.05 -26.81
N GLU A 250 9.38 3.22 -26.43
CA GLU A 250 8.00 3.61 -26.77
C GLU A 250 7.83 3.77 -28.30
N HIS A 251 8.88 4.20 -29.01
CA HIS A 251 8.84 4.30 -30.46
C HIS A 251 8.85 2.94 -31.17
N HIS A 252 9.74 2.02 -30.75
CA HIS A 252 9.90 0.72 -31.43
C HIS A 252 8.89 -0.32 -30.98
N CYS A 253 8.48 -0.29 -29.71
CA CYS A 253 7.55 -1.23 -29.09
C CYS A 253 6.46 -0.45 -28.31
N PRO A 254 5.52 0.20 -29.00
CA PRO A 254 4.48 1.00 -28.31
C PRO A 254 3.56 0.10 -27.49
N TYR A 255 3.22 0.55 -26.28
CA TYR A 255 2.22 -0.08 -25.44
C TYR A 255 0.87 0.66 -25.54
N LYS A 256 -0.23 -0.05 -25.28
CA LYS A 256 -1.57 0.54 -25.39
C LYS A 256 -1.98 1.18 -24.08
N LYS A 257 -2.39 2.45 -24.12
CA LYS A 257 -3.04 3.17 -23.00
C LYS A 257 -4.57 3.08 -23.21
N LEU A 258 -5.28 2.63 -22.17
CA LEU A 258 -6.74 2.50 -22.15
C LEU A 258 -7.39 3.80 -21.64
N ALA A 259 -8.66 4.03 -21.98
CA ALA A 259 -9.39 5.22 -21.56
C ALA A 259 -9.54 5.33 -20.01
N ASN A 260 -9.55 4.21 -19.31
CA ASN A 260 -9.60 4.16 -17.84
C ASN A 260 -8.25 4.44 -17.15
N GLY A 261 -7.23 4.89 -17.89
CA GLY A 261 -5.89 5.15 -17.35
C GLY A 261 -5.02 3.89 -17.14
N LYS A 262 -5.58 2.69 -17.30
CA LYS A 262 -4.81 1.43 -17.29
C LYS A 262 -4.00 1.30 -18.58
N PHE A 263 -2.94 0.48 -18.53
CA PHE A 263 -2.12 0.19 -19.71
C PHE A 263 -2.01 -1.32 -19.93
N LYS A 264 -1.87 -1.70 -21.20
CA LYS A 264 -1.61 -3.08 -21.60
C LYS A 264 -0.18 -3.20 -22.13
N ALA A 265 0.50 -4.29 -21.77
CA ALA A 265 1.84 -4.61 -22.25
C ALA A 265 1.94 -4.55 -23.78
N PRO A 266 3.15 -4.28 -24.36
CA PRO A 266 3.36 -4.31 -25.80
C PRO A 266 2.94 -5.66 -26.42
N THR A 267 2.47 -5.61 -27.66
CA THR A 267 2.16 -6.83 -28.42
C THR A 267 3.43 -7.62 -28.70
N GLN A 268 3.35 -8.95 -28.63
CA GLN A 268 4.49 -9.82 -28.89
C GLN A 268 4.82 -9.84 -30.40
N THR A 269 5.64 -8.90 -30.84
CA THR A 269 6.23 -8.85 -32.18
C THR A 269 7.61 -9.49 -32.18
N THR A 270 8.17 -9.83 -33.37
CA THR A 270 9.55 -10.30 -33.47
C THR A 270 10.55 -9.32 -32.87
N LYS A 271 10.39 -8.02 -33.13
CA LYS A 271 11.19 -6.94 -32.51
C LYS A 271 11.08 -6.93 -30.98
N TRP A 272 9.90 -7.20 -30.43
CA TRP A 272 9.72 -7.28 -28.98
C TRP A 272 10.54 -8.42 -28.37
N LYS A 273 10.51 -9.59 -28.98
CA LYS A 273 11.26 -10.77 -28.50
C LYS A 273 12.78 -10.52 -28.47
N THR A 274 13.33 -9.89 -29.49
CA THR A 274 14.77 -9.54 -29.55
C THR A 274 15.16 -8.46 -28.51
N LEU A 275 14.28 -7.49 -28.28
CA LEU A 275 14.53 -6.42 -27.29
C LEU A 275 14.24 -6.84 -25.85
N GLN A 276 13.52 -7.93 -25.63
CA GLN A 276 13.10 -8.35 -24.28
C GLN A 276 14.29 -8.61 -23.35
N LYS A 277 15.30 -9.34 -23.84
CA LYS A 277 16.52 -9.62 -23.06
C LYS A 277 17.28 -8.32 -22.75
N LEU A 278 17.43 -7.42 -23.72
CA LEU A 278 18.07 -6.12 -23.54
C LEU A 278 17.33 -5.25 -22.52
N ILE A 279 15.99 -5.25 -22.55
CA ILE A 279 15.15 -4.51 -21.61
C ILE A 279 15.29 -5.08 -20.19
N GLN A 280 15.33 -6.40 -20.05
CA GLN A 280 15.51 -7.06 -18.75
C GLN A 280 16.88 -6.75 -18.15
N SER A 281 17.97 -6.83 -18.95
CA SER A 281 19.31 -6.45 -18.52
C SER A 281 19.37 -4.97 -18.09
N TYR A 282 18.83 -4.07 -18.92
CA TYR A 282 18.76 -2.65 -18.58
C TYR A 282 17.99 -2.41 -17.29
N PHE A 283 16.84 -3.05 -17.13
CA PHE A 283 16.02 -2.93 -15.93
C PHE A 283 16.78 -3.41 -14.68
N HIS A 284 17.48 -4.54 -14.78
CA HIS A 284 18.31 -5.04 -13.68
C HIS A 284 19.37 -4.03 -13.25
N ASN A 285 20.10 -3.45 -14.22
CA ASN A 285 21.09 -2.43 -13.96
C ASN A 285 20.48 -1.15 -13.36
N VAL A 286 19.27 -0.76 -13.78
CA VAL A 286 18.56 0.37 -13.14
C VAL A 286 18.16 0.05 -11.69
N MET A 287 17.71 -1.17 -11.40
CA MET A 287 17.39 -1.57 -10.03
C MET A 287 18.64 -1.59 -9.14
N HIS A 288 19.75 -2.09 -9.66
CA HIS A 288 21.04 -2.08 -8.98
C HIS A 288 21.51 -0.62 -8.71
N LEU A 289 21.43 0.24 -9.70
CA LEU A 289 21.74 1.66 -9.56
C LEU A 289 20.91 2.33 -8.47
N LEU A 290 19.60 2.05 -8.38
CA LEU A 290 18.73 2.60 -7.35
C LEU A 290 19.12 2.18 -5.93
N THR A 291 19.81 1.07 -5.75
CA THR A 291 20.30 0.63 -4.43
C THR A 291 21.63 1.28 -4.05
N GLN A 292 22.40 1.78 -5.03
CA GLN A 292 23.72 2.36 -4.80
C GLN A 292 23.69 3.89 -4.71
N LEU A 293 22.72 4.53 -5.38
CA LEU A 293 22.63 6.00 -5.40
C LEU A 293 22.29 6.56 -4.02
N THR A 294 23.06 7.56 -3.60
CA THR A 294 22.85 8.34 -2.38
C THR A 294 22.31 9.75 -2.65
N ASP A 295 22.48 10.26 -3.87
CA ASP A 295 21.98 11.57 -4.25
C ASP A 295 20.47 11.55 -4.53
N ASN A 296 19.70 12.34 -3.77
CA ASN A 296 18.24 12.40 -3.83
C ASN A 296 17.71 12.86 -5.19
N GLU A 297 18.38 13.76 -5.89
CA GLU A 297 17.93 14.24 -7.21
C GLU A 297 18.12 13.18 -8.29
N MET A 298 19.23 12.46 -8.26
CA MET A 298 19.49 11.34 -9.17
C MET A 298 18.57 10.16 -8.87
N LEU A 299 18.30 9.83 -7.59
CA LEU A 299 17.32 8.82 -7.19
C LEU A 299 15.92 9.17 -7.71
N LYS A 300 15.48 10.40 -7.54
CA LYS A 300 14.19 10.88 -8.04
C LYS A 300 14.09 10.79 -9.56
N LEU A 301 15.16 11.15 -10.28
CA LEU A 301 15.23 11.00 -11.74
C LEU A 301 15.14 9.52 -12.14
N ALA A 302 15.96 8.66 -11.54
CA ALA A 302 16.00 7.23 -11.84
C ALA A 302 14.65 6.54 -11.57
N LEU A 303 13.99 6.86 -10.46
CA LEU A 303 12.64 6.37 -10.14
C LEU A 303 11.59 6.85 -11.16
N THR A 304 11.63 8.14 -11.53
CA THR A 304 10.68 8.71 -12.49
C THR A 304 10.83 8.07 -13.86
N GLU A 305 12.06 7.83 -14.31
CA GLU A 305 12.33 7.18 -15.60
C GLU A 305 12.06 5.66 -15.54
N SER A 306 12.38 4.99 -14.41
CA SER A 306 12.02 3.57 -14.22
C SER A 306 10.51 3.32 -14.31
N ALA A 307 9.70 4.27 -13.83
CA ALA A 307 8.24 4.18 -13.96
C ALA A 307 7.75 4.16 -15.42
N LYS A 308 8.51 4.72 -16.36
CA LYS A 308 8.18 4.67 -17.80
C LYS A 308 8.46 3.30 -18.42
N ILE A 309 9.36 2.51 -17.80
CA ILE A 309 9.72 1.16 -18.27
C ILE A 309 8.74 0.10 -17.76
N VAL A 310 7.95 0.41 -16.74
CA VAL A 310 6.98 -0.51 -16.14
C VAL A 310 6.16 -1.31 -17.17
N PRO A 311 5.60 -0.72 -18.27
CA PRO A 311 4.83 -1.48 -19.27
C PRO A 311 5.61 -2.63 -19.93
N TYR A 312 6.92 -2.54 -19.95
CA TYR A 312 7.80 -3.51 -20.61
C TYR A 312 8.24 -4.66 -19.70
N ILE A 313 8.10 -4.50 -18.37
CA ILE A 313 8.51 -5.52 -17.39
C ILE A 313 7.33 -6.33 -16.84
N THR A 314 6.08 -5.96 -17.13
CA THR A 314 4.88 -6.63 -16.60
C THR A 314 4.78 -8.10 -16.98
N SER A 315 5.43 -8.54 -18.06
CA SER A 315 5.52 -9.94 -18.47
C SER A 315 6.37 -10.79 -17.51
N SER A 316 7.32 -10.20 -16.79
CA SER A 316 8.19 -10.88 -15.83
C SER A 316 7.75 -10.62 -14.40
N ARG A 317 7.14 -11.62 -13.74
CA ARG A 317 6.72 -11.51 -12.33
C ARG A 317 7.90 -11.22 -11.38
N LYS A 318 9.11 -11.77 -11.69
CA LYS A 318 10.32 -11.52 -10.91
C LYS A 318 10.72 -10.04 -10.99
N ALA A 319 10.76 -9.47 -12.20
CA ALA A 319 11.08 -8.05 -12.39
C ALA A 319 10.04 -7.13 -11.67
N VAL A 320 8.76 -7.45 -11.77
CA VAL A 320 7.68 -6.74 -11.07
C VAL A 320 7.89 -6.75 -9.56
N LYS A 321 8.20 -7.92 -8.97
CA LYS A 321 8.46 -8.04 -7.52
C LYS A 321 9.69 -7.24 -7.08
N VAL A 322 10.79 -7.33 -7.83
CA VAL A 322 12.02 -6.55 -7.53
C VAL A 322 11.74 -5.06 -7.60
N HIS A 323 11.09 -4.59 -8.69
CA HIS A 323 10.72 -3.17 -8.82
C HIS A 323 9.85 -2.69 -7.67
N LEU A 324 8.81 -3.45 -7.34
CA LEU A 324 7.90 -3.12 -6.24
C LEU A 324 8.64 -3.07 -4.90
N LYS A 325 9.50 -4.07 -4.59
CA LYS A 325 10.28 -4.12 -3.36
C LYS A 325 11.18 -2.89 -3.23
N THR A 326 11.93 -2.54 -4.28
CA THR A 326 12.82 -1.37 -4.29
C THR A 326 12.03 -0.06 -4.12
N CYS A 327 10.94 0.11 -4.88
CA CYS A 327 10.11 1.31 -4.76
C CYS A 327 9.46 1.43 -3.38
N LEU A 328 8.94 0.35 -2.79
CA LEU A 328 8.33 0.36 -1.45
C LEU A 328 9.36 0.60 -0.35
N ASN A 329 10.59 0.11 -0.50
CA ASN A 329 11.67 0.40 0.43
C ASN A 329 11.97 1.91 0.43
N LEU A 330 12.20 2.51 -0.75
CA LEU A 330 12.44 3.95 -0.88
C LEU A 330 11.24 4.79 -0.43
N TRP A 331 10.03 4.34 -0.70
CA TRP A 331 8.81 4.99 -0.22
C TRP A 331 8.70 5.04 1.31
N SER A 332 9.24 4.06 2.01
CA SER A 332 9.20 4.01 3.49
C SER A 332 10.37 4.74 4.15
N THR A 333 11.55 4.76 3.53
CA THR A 333 12.80 5.21 4.18
C THR A 333 13.36 6.52 3.65
N ALA A 334 13.12 6.87 2.38
CA ALA A 334 13.75 8.01 1.73
C ALA A 334 13.14 9.36 2.13
N GLU A 335 13.75 10.44 1.68
CA GLU A 335 13.25 11.80 1.81
C GLU A 335 11.96 12.02 1.00
N ASP A 336 11.14 13.01 1.37
CA ASP A 336 9.80 13.21 0.80
C ASP A 336 9.76 13.33 -0.72
N GLY A 337 10.75 13.98 -1.34
CA GLY A 337 10.85 14.11 -2.79
C GLY A 337 11.02 12.76 -3.50
N VAL A 338 11.90 11.91 -2.99
CA VAL A 338 12.16 10.55 -3.49
C VAL A 338 10.98 9.63 -3.16
N ARG A 339 10.41 9.76 -1.96
CA ARG A 339 9.23 9.01 -1.50
C ARG A 339 8.04 9.19 -2.44
N ILE A 340 7.77 10.44 -2.86
CA ILE A 340 6.71 10.74 -3.82
C ILE A 340 7.01 10.12 -5.19
N ALA A 341 8.25 10.19 -5.67
CA ALA A 341 8.65 9.57 -6.94
C ALA A 341 8.50 8.04 -6.89
N ALA A 342 8.92 7.40 -5.80
CA ALA A 342 8.74 5.97 -5.57
C ALA A 342 7.26 5.57 -5.56
N PHE A 343 6.43 6.35 -4.87
CA PHE A 343 4.97 6.15 -4.87
C PHE A 343 4.37 6.24 -6.28
N LEU A 344 4.78 7.24 -7.08
CA LEU A 344 4.29 7.38 -8.46
C LEU A 344 4.70 6.18 -9.34
N ALA A 345 5.88 5.60 -9.11
CA ALA A 345 6.30 4.36 -9.78
C ALA A 345 5.42 3.17 -9.38
N VAL A 346 5.12 3.00 -8.09
CA VAL A 346 4.18 1.97 -7.59
C VAL A 346 2.78 2.18 -8.16
N ARG A 347 2.27 3.42 -8.17
CA ARG A 347 0.97 3.77 -8.76
C ARG A 347 0.92 3.45 -10.26
N LYS A 348 2.02 3.68 -10.98
CA LYS A 348 2.13 3.30 -12.40
C LYS A 348 2.03 1.78 -12.57
N LEU A 349 2.70 1.02 -11.70
CA LEU A 349 2.61 -0.45 -11.69
C LEU A 349 1.18 -0.93 -11.40
N ALA A 350 0.50 -0.33 -10.44
CA ALA A 350 -0.91 -0.61 -10.12
C ALA A 350 -1.88 -0.31 -11.27
N SER A 351 -1.46 0.52 -12.24
CA SER A 351 -2.27 0.81 -13.43
C SER A 351 -2.11 -0.24 -14.54
N ALA A 352 -1.43 -1.38 -14.30
CA ALA A 352 -1.39 -2.50 -15.23
C ALA A 352 -2.77 -3.17 -15.35
N THR A 353 -3.04 -3.78 -16.51
CA THR A 353 -4.29 -4.52 -16.73
C THR A 353 -4.30 -5.90 -16.09
N ASP A 354 -3.16 -6.40 -15.63
CA ASP A 354 -3.03 -7.70 -14.98
C ASP A 354 -3.45 -7.60 -13.50
N GLU A 355 -4.54 -8.28 -13.14
CA GLU A 355 -5.09 -8.31 -11.79
C GLU A 355 -4.11 -8.90 -10.77
N SER A 356 -3.29 -9.88 -11.17
CA SER A 356 -2.29 -10.47 -10.28
C SER A 356 -1.22 -9.46 -9.82
N ILE A 357 -0.91 -8.47 -10.68
CA ILE A 357 0.01 -7.38 -10.33
C ILE A 357 -0.66 -6.45 -9.31
N MET A 358 -1.94 -6.14 -9.52
CA MET A 358 -2.70 -5.30 -8.60
C MET A 358 -2.77 -5.90 -7.19
N ASP A 359 -3.02 -7.21 -7.09
CA ASP A 359 -3.05 -7.93 -5.80
C ASP A 359 -1.71 -7.87 -5.07
N ILE A 360 -0.60 -8.11 -5.80
CA ILE A 360 0.75 -8.01 -5.22
C ILE A 360 1.03 -6.58 -4.75
N VAL A 361 0.63 -5.56 -5.52
CA VAL A 361 0.83 -4.15 -5.16
C VAL A 361 0.01 -3.79 -3.92
N LEU A 362 -1.29 -4.13 -3.87
CA LEU A 362 -2.15 -3.84 -2.72
C LEU A 362 -1.61 -4.51 -1.45
N LYS A 363 -1.30 -5.81 -1.51
CA LYS A 363 -0.75 -6.57 -0.36
C LYS A 363 0.52 -5.91 0.17
N ASN A 364 1.54 -5.74 -0.69
CA ASN A 364 2.85 -5.26 -0.23
C ASN A 364 2.83 -3.79 0.20
N THR A 365 2.02 -2.92 -0.43
CA THR A 365 1.86 -1.53 0.00
C THR A 365 1.29 -1.45 1.42
N TYR A 366 0.25 -2.24 1.72
CA TYR A 366 -0.32 -2.28 3.07
C TYR A 366 0.67 -2.82 4.11
N LEU A 367 1.33 -3.94 3.82
CA LEU A 367 2.30 -4.53 4.75
C LEU A 367 3.48 -3.59 5.03
N THR A 368 3.98 -2.88 4.01
CA THR A 368 5.04 -1.87 4.19
C THR A 368 4.55 -0.72 5.06
N LEU A 369 3.33 -0.21 4.83
CA LEU A 369 2.72 0.81 5.68
C LEU A 369 2.63 0.35 7.14
N VAL A 370 2.12 -0.86 7.41
CA VAL A 370 1.98 -1.42 8.76
C VAL A 370 3.34 -1.56 9.45
N ARG A 371 4.36 -2.02 8.72
CA ARG A 371 5.74 -2.12 9.24
C ARG A 371 6.31 -0.76 9.63
N SER A 372 6.06 0.27 8.84
CA SER A 372 6.53 1.65 9.11
C SER A 372 5.81 2.32 10.28
N CYS A 373 4.64 1.81 10.66
CA CYS A 373 3.80 2.37 11.73
C CYS A 373 4.06 1.78 13.13
N LYS A 374 5.16 1.05 13.36
CA LYS A 374 5.47 0.44 14.68
C LYS A 374 5.62 1.46 15.80
N ALA A 375 6.20 2.62 15.51
CA ALA A 375 6.37 3.72 16.44
C ALA A 375 5.96 5.05 15.79
N THR A 376 5.41 5.97 16.57
CA THR A 376 5.02 7.30 16.10
C THR A 376 5.64 8.36 16.98
N SER A 377 6.37 9.28 16.35
CA SER A 377 6.97 10.45 16.97
C SER A 377 6.57 11.72 16.19
N ALA A 378 6.95 12.89 16.69
CA ALA A 378 6.72 14.14 15.97
C ALA A 378 7.40 14.18 14.59
N HIS A 379 8.56 13.54 14.45
CA HIS A 379 9.35 13.48 13.20
C HIS A 379 8.80 12.44 12.22
N THR A 380 8.33 11.28 12.71
CA THR A 380 7.83 10.19 11.84
C THR A 380 6.37 10.37 11.44
N LEU A 381 5.56 11.11 12.20
CA LEU A 381 4.14 11.29 11.93
C LEU A 381 3.83 11.93 10.56
N PRO A 382 4.54 12.99 10.10
CA PRO A 382 4.33 13.55 8.75
C PRO A 382 4.55 12.51 7.65
N SER A 383 5.64 11.75 7.74
CA SER A 383 5.97 10.67 6.81
C SER A 383 4.91 9.58 6.80
N ILE A 384 4.45 9.11 7.96
CA ILE A 384 3.38 8.11 8.07
C ILE A 384 2.07 8.65 7.47
N ASN A 385 1.74 9.91 7.67
CA ASN A 385 0.55 10.54 7.08
C ASN A 385 0.66 10.62 5.55
N LEU A 386 1.84 10.98 5.00
CA LEU A 386 2.10 10.95 3.58
C LEU A 386 1.93 9.54 3.01
N MET A 387 2.45 8.51 3.71
CA MET A 387 2.29 7.11 3.32
C MET A 387 0.82 6.66 3.33
N LYS A 388 0.04 6.99 4.37
CA LYS A 388 -1.39 6.67 4.42
C LYS A 388 -2.17 7.31 3.27
N ASN A 389 -1.94 8.60 3.02
CA ASN A 389 -2.62 9.33 1.96
C ASN A 389 -2.26 8.79 0.57
N SER A 390 -0.98 8.54 0.30
CA SER A 390 -0.52 7.99 -0.97
C SER A 390 -1.03 6.55 -1.17
N ALA A 391 -0.90 5.66 -0.16
CA ALA A 391 -1.42 4.30 -0.25
C ALA A 391 -2.93 4.27 -0.49
N SER A 392 -3.71 5.19 0.11
CA SER A 392 -5.16 5.25 -0.11
C SER A 392 -5.52 5.52 -1.58
N GLU A 393 -4.67 6.22 -2.34
CA GLU A 393 -4.89 6.42 -3.78
C GLU A 393 -4.78 5.13 -4.58
N ILE A 394 -3.85 4.24 -4.20
CA ILE A 394 -3.69 2.94 -4.87
C ILE A 394 -4.94 2.09 -4.66
N TYR A 395 -5.48 2.06 -3.43
CA TYR A 395 -6.71 1.33 -3.11
C TYR A 395 -7.98 1.90 -3.77
N CYS A 396 -7.93 3.13 -4.26
CA CYS A 396 -9.03 3.75 -5.01
C CYS A 396 -8.88 3.66 -6.54
N ILE A 397 -7.83 2.99 -7.07
CA ILE A 397 -7.67 2.77 -8.52
C ILE A 397 -8.69 1.73 -9.03
N ASP A 398 -8.83 0.62 -8.29
CA ASP A 398 -9.78 -0.45 -8.60
C ASP A 398 -10.42 -0.95 -7.31
N HIS A 399 -11.73 -0.78 -7.20
CA HIS A 399 -12.44 -1.01 -5.95
C HIS A 399 -12.74 -2.49 -5.69
N ALA A 400 -12.84 -3.33 -6.73
CA ALA A 400 -13.16 -4.75 -6.57
C ALA A 400 -12.00 -5.55 -5.91
N PRO A 401 -10.75 -5.54 -6.42
CA PRO A 401 -9.63 -6.17 -5.71
C PRO A 401 -9.32 -5.47 -4.37
N ALA A 402 -9.48 -4.13 -4.31
CA ALA A 402 -9.29 -3.40 -3.06
C ALA A 402 -10.26 -3.86 -1.97
N TYR A 403 -11.51 -4.22 -2.31
CA TYR A 403 -12.49 -4.75 -1.38
C TYR A 403 -12.03 -6.07 -0.75
N GLN A 404 -11.50 -7.00 -1.55
CA GLN A 404 -11.05 -8.31 -1.06
C GLN A 404 -9.92 -8.15 -0.03
N HIS A 405 -8.92 -7.34 -0.35
CA HIS A 405 -7.82 -7.05 0.57
C HIS A 405 -8.29 -6.30 1.82
N ALA A 406 -9.11 -5.26 1.66
CA ALA A 406 -9.64 -4.47 2.78
C ALA A 406 -10.48 -5.32 3.73
N PHE A 407 -11.33 -6.20 3.20
CA PHE A 407 -12.11 -7.14 3.99
C PHE A 407 -11.21 -8.02 4.86
N GLY A 408 -10.19 -8.64 4.26
CA GLY A 408 -9.23 -9.49 4.98
C GLY A 408 -8.53 -8.75 6.13
N TYR A 409 -8.04 -7.54 5.88
CA TYR A 409 -7.31 -6.76 6.89
C TYR A 409 -8.22 -6.16 7.97
N ILE A 410 -9.44 -5.73 7.63
CA ILE A 410 -10.42 -5.28 8.64
C ILE A 410 -10.87 -6.47 9.50
N ARG A 411 -11.04 -7.66 8.91
CA ARG A 411 -11.29 -8.92 9.65
C ARG A 411 -10.15 -9.19 10.64
N GLN A 412 -8.89 -9.01 10.24
CA GLN A 412 -7.75 -9.21 11.13
C GLN A 412 -7.77 -8.27 12.34
N LEU A 413 -8.12 -7.00 12.14
CA LEU A 413 -8.33 -6.06 13.26
C LEU A 413 -9.45 -6.54 14.20
N ALA A 414 -10.53 -7.11 13.65
CA ALA A 414 -11.62 -7.69 14.45
C ALA A 414 -11.16 -8.93 15.24
N ILE A 415 -10.30 -9.78 14.66
CA ILE A 415 -9.74 -10.96 15.34
C ILE A 415 -8.85 -10.52 16.52
N HIS A 416 -7.96 -9.55 16.35
CA HIS A 416 -7.15 -9.00 17.44
C HIS A 416 -8.02 -8.43 18.57
N LEU A 417 -9.09 -7.71 18.22
CA LEU A 417 -10.06 -7.20 19.20
C LEU A 417 -10.77 -8.36 19.94
N ARG A 418 -11.27 -9.35 19.22
CA ARG A 418 -11.96 -10.55 19.79
C ARG A 418 -11.04 -11.30 20.75
N ASN A 419 -9.78 -11.54 20.34
CA ASN A 419 -8.79 -12.20 21.18
C ASN A 419 -8.51 -11.40 22.46
N SER A 420 -8.39 -10.07 22.36
CA SER A 420 -8.22 -9.19 23.52
C SER A 420 -9.40 -9.24 24.49
N MET A 421 -10.62 -9.36 23.97
CA MET A 421 -11.86 -9.49 24.77
C MET A 421 -11.96 -10.86 25.46
N LYS A 422 -11.56 -11.95 24.77
CA LYS A 422 -11.61 -13.32 25.29
C LYS A 422 -10.51 -13.56 26.34
N MET A 423 -9.27 -13.28 26.00
CA MET A 423 -8.10 -13.65 26.81
C MET A 423 -7.84 -12.72 27.99
N LYS A 424 -8.17 -11.43 27.87
CA LYS A 424 -8.00 -10.40 28.92
C LYS A 424 -6.59 -10.33 29.52
N THR A 425 -5.56 -10.81 28.79
CA THR A 425 -4.15 -10.74 29.18
C THR A 425 -3.54 -9.40 28.76
N LYS A 426 -2.38 -9.06 29.35
CA LYS A 426 -1.65 -7.82 28.99
C LYS A 426 -1.16 -7.88 27.54
N GLU A 427 -0.75 -9.05 27.09
CA GLU A 427 -0.26 -9.29 25.73
C GLU A 427 -1.40 -9.10 24.72
N ALA A 428 -2.56 -9.70 24.96
CA ALA A 428 -3.73 -9.54 24.11
C ALA A 428 -4.17 -8.06 24.03
N TYR A 429 -4.15 -7.32 25.13
CA TYR A 429 -4.44 -5.87 25.09
C TYR A 429 -3.39 -5.09 24.30
N LYS A 430 -2.11 -5.48 24.28
CA LYS A 430 -1.09 -4.82 23.48
C LYS A 430 -1.33 -4.97 21.98
N GLN A 431 -1.98 -6.05 21.52
CA GLN A 431 -2.35 -6.22 20.11
C GLN A 431 -3.33 -5.16 19.60
N VAL A 432 -4.18 -4.62 20.48
CA VAL A 432 -5.12 -3.54 20.12
C VAL A 432 -4.56 -2.16 20.48
N TYR A 433 -3.92 -2.02 21.64
CA TYR A 433 -3.38 -0.74 22.12
C TYR A 433 -1.95 -0.49 21.65
N ASN A 434 -1.75 -0.46 20.34
CA ASN A 434 -0.48 -0.14 19.69
C ASN A 434 -0.67 0.85 18.53
N TRP A 435 0.41 1.43 18.04
CA TRP A 435 0.38 2.37 16.95
C TRP A 435 -0.05 1.77 15.62
N GLN A 436 0.35 0.51 15.35
CA GLN A 436 -0.04 -0.16 14.12
C GLN A 436 -1.56 -0.28 14.01
N TYR A 437 -2.24 -0.70 15.09
CA TYR A 437 -3.70 -0.80 15.12
C TYR A 437 -4.37 0.57 14.86
N VAL A 438 -3.89 1.64 15.53
CA VAL A 438 -4.39 3.01 15.33
C VAL A 438 -4.24 3.45 13.89
N HIS A 439 -3.06 3.29 13.30
CA HIS A 439 -2.81 3.70 11.93
C HIS A 439 -3.52 2.83 10.90
N CYS A 440 -3.75 1.53 11.18
CA CYS A 440 -4.58 0.68 10.33
C CYS A 440 -6.04 1.15 10.31
N VAL A 441 -6.63 1.45 11.47
CA VAL A 441 -7.99 2.02 11.54
C VAL A 441 -8.06 3.35 10.80
N ASP A 442 -7.08 4.23 10.99
CA ASP A 442 -7.00 5.53 10.32
C ASP A 442 -6.84 5.39 8.81
N PHE A 443 -5.96 4.49 8.36
CA PHE A 443 -5.76 4.20 6.94
C PHE A 443 -7.05 3.71 6.28
N TRP A 444 -7.73 2.73 6.87
CA TRP A 444 -8.99 2.24 6.31
C TRP A 444 -10.10 3.30 6.35
N ALA A 445 -10.12 4.16 7.37
CA ALA A 445 -11.04 5.29 7.41
C ALA A 445 -10.76 6.27 6.25
N ILE A 446 -9.49 6.54 5.91
CA ILE A 446 -9.10 7.39 4.78
C ILE A 446 -9.50 6.73 3.44
N VAL A 447 -9.21 5.42 3.25
CA VAL A 447 -9.57 4.68 2.02
C VAL A 447 -11.08 4.71 1.80
N LEU A 448 -11.87 4.35 2.81
CA LEU A 448 -13.32 4.30 2.72
C LEU A 448 -13.93 5.70 2.54
N ALA A 449 -13.38 6.71 3.23
CA ALA A 449 -13.78 8.10 3.06
C ALA A 449 -13.60 8.56 1.61
N ARG A 450 -12.41 8.29 1.02
CA ARG A 450 -12.09 8.66 -0.38
C ARG A 450 -12.93 7.89 -1.38
N ALA A 451 -13.11 6.58 -1.19
CA ALA A 451 -13.87 5.72 -2.11
C ALA A 451 -15.36 6.01 -2.13
N CYS A 452 -15.91 6.51 -1.00
CA CYS A 452 -17.34 6.76 -0.81
C CYS A 452 -17.69 8.25 -0.76
N ASP A 453 -16.77 9.15 -1.12
CA ASP A 453 -17.03 10.58 -1.20
C ASP A 453 -17.98 10.90 -2.35
N LYS A 454 -18.78 11.96 -2.20
CA LYS A 454 -19.76 12.41 -3.22
C LYS A 454 -19.11 12.70 -4.58
N GLN A 455 -17.90 13.24 -4.58
CA GLN A 455 -17.18 13.55 -5.81
C GLN A 455 -16.79 12.26 -6.54
N THR A 456 -16.27 11.26 -5.85
CA THR A 456 -15.93 9.95 -6.41
C THR A 456 -17.17 9.23 -6.97
N LEU A 457 -18.32 9.36 -6.31
CA LEU A 457 -19.60 8.81 -6.79
C LEU A 457 -20.01 9.46 -8.14
N ILE A 458 -19.84 10.77 -8.29
CA ILE A 458 -20.11 11.49 -9.55
C ILE A 458 -19.13 11.04 -10.63
N GLU A 459 -17.84 10.96 -10.33
CA GLU A 459 -16.79 10.51 -11.27
C GLU A 459 -17.03 9.07 -11.77
N ARG A 460 -17.62 8.21 -10.95
CA ARG A 460 -18.02 6.84 -11.29
C ARG A 460 -19.40 6.74 -11.97
N GLY A 461 -20.00 7.86 -12.37
CA GLY A 461 -21.30 7.88 -13.06
C GLY A 461 -22.47 7.46 -12.15
N GLY A 462 -22.37 7.65 -10.84
CA GLY A 462 -23.40 7.29 -9.86
C GLY A 462 -23.31 5.85 -9.34
N GLN A 463 -22.30 5.06 -9.75
CA GLN A 463 -22.08 3.73 -9.21
C GLN A 463 -21.47 3.81 -7.81
N GLU A 464 -22.13 3.19 -6.83
CA GLU A 464 -21.59 3.06 -5.48
C GLU A 464 -20.32 2.21 -5.46
N SER A 465 -19.40 2.54 -4.56
CA SER A 465 -18.18 1.76 -4.36
C SER A 465 -18.50 0.44 -3.64
N GLU A 466 -17.88 -0.65 -4.08
CA GLU A 466 -17.92 -1.95 -3.40
C GLU A 466 -17.38 -1.84 -1.96
N LEU A 467 -16.43 -0.92 -1.75
CA LEU A 467 -15.85 -0.63 -0.44
C LEU A 467 -16.86 -0.05 0.58
N LYS A 468 -18.00 0.48 0.13
CA LYS A 468 -19.05 1.03 1.02
C LYS A 468 -19.53 0.02 2.06
N ALA A 469 -19.61 -1.26 1.69
CA ALA A 469 -20.03 -2.35 2.59
C ALA A 469 -19.09 -2.51 3.80
N LEU A 470 -17.82 -2.08 3.71
CA LEU A 470 -16.84 -2.20 4.78
C LEU A 470 -16.87 -1.06 5.81
N ILE A 471 -17.65 -0.01 5.57
CA ILE A 471 -17.77 1.12 6.51
C ILE A 471 -18.33 0.63 7.84
N TYR A 472 -19.38 -0.14 7.82
CA TYR A 472 -20.03 -0.63 9.04
C TYR A 472 -19.13 -1.58 9.85
N PRO A 473 -18.49 -2.61 9.26
CA PRO A 473 -17.51 -3.44 9.95
C PRO A 473 -16.37 -2.63 10.59
N LEU A 474 -15.78 -1.67 9.86
CA LEU A 474 -14.72 -0.83 10.39
C LEU A 474 -15.19 0.00 11.61
N VAL A 475 -16.40 0.58 11.52
CA VAL A 475 -17.01 1.33 12.62
C VAL A 475 -17.21 0.44 13.83
N GLN A 476 -17.75 -0.77 13.66
CA GLN A 476 -17.98 -1.73 14.76
C GLN A 476 -16.68 -2.13 15.47
N VAL A 477 -15.65 -2.47 14.69
CA VAL A 477 -14.32 -2.81 15.22
C VAL A 477 -13.72 -1.62 15.99
N SER A 478 -13.80 -0.43 15.43
CA SER A 478 -13.29 0.79 16.05
C SER A 478 -14.02 1.13 17.36
N LEU A 479 -15.35 1.07 17.37
CA LEU A 479 -16.16 1.30 18.57
C LEU A 479 -15.95 0.20 19.62
N GLY A 480 -15.70 -1.05 19.19
CA GLY A 480 -15.31 -2.15 20.05
C GLY A 480 -13.98 -1.89 20.75
N ALA A 481 -12.97 -1.40 20.02
CA ALA A 481 -11.67 -1.02 20.57
C ALA A 481 -11.78 0.10 21.62
N LEU A 482 -12.64 1.10 21.39
CA LEU A 482 -12.94 2.15 22.36
C LEU A 482 -13.62 1.63 23.64
N ARG A 483 -14.38 0.53 23.55
CA ARG A 483 -15.04 -0.08 24.70
C ARG A 483 -14.13 -0.96 25.55
N LEU A 484 -13.04 -1.45 24.98
CA LEU A 484 -12.19 -2.46 25.61
C LEU A 484 -11.54 -1.97 26.91
N ILE A 485 -10.96 -0.77 26.91
CA ILE A 485 -10.35 -0.15 28.11
C ILE A 485 -10.76 1.31 28.20
N ARG A 486 -11.43 1.68 29.31
CA ARG A 486 -11.88 3.04 29.60
C ARG A 486 -11.23 3.56 30.88
N ASN A 487 -10.01 4.05 30.78
CA ASN A 487 -9.30 4.65 31.88
C ASN A 487 -8.56 5.93 31.47
N ALA A 488 -8.18 6.74 32.44
CA ALA A 488 -7.50 8.01 32.18
C ALA A 488 -6.18 7.86 31.39
N ARG A 489 -5.53 6.70 31.46
CA ARG A 489 -4.27 6.43 30.76
C ARG A 489 -4.50 6.15 29.26
N SER A 490 -5.66 5.62 28.89
CA SER A 490 -5.98 5.22 27.51
C SER A 490 -6.73 6.29 26.71
N TRP A 491 -7.12 7.43 27.29
CA TRP A 491 -7.84 8.49 26.59
C TRP A 491 -7.14 9.00 25.31
N PRO A 492 -5.81 9.12 25.23
CA PRO A 492 -5.16 9.50 23.98
C PRO A 492 -5.46 8.55 22.82
N PHE A 493 -5.43 7.22 23.05
CA PHE A 493 -5.86 6.22 22.07
C PHE A 493 -7.29 6.47 21.58
N HIS A 494 -8.21 6.78 22.49
CA HIS A 494 -9.60 7.10 22.12
C HIS A 494 -9.68 8.28 21.16
N PHE A 495 -8.87 9.33 21.39
CA PHE A 495 -8.87 10.50 20.51
C PHE A 495 -8.41 10.15 19.09
N HIS A 496 -7.42 9.28 18.91
CA HIS A 496 -6.98 8.85 17.60
C HIS A 496 -8.09 8.11 16.84
N ILE A 497 -8.71 7.12 17.47
CA ILE A 497 -9.81 6.37 16.85
C ILE A 497 -11.01 7.28 16.54
N VAL A 498 -11.36 8.18 17.44
CA VAL A 498 -12.44 9.14 17.21
C VAL A 498 -12.13 10.08 16.04
N ARG A 499 -10.89 10.57 15.92
CA ARG A 499 -10.47 11.42 14.78
C ARG A 499 -10.62 10.69 13.45
N SER A 500 -10.23 9.41 13.38
CA SER A 500 -10.38 8.58 12.19
C SER A 500 -11.87 8.38 11.83
N LEU A 501 -12.72 8.10 12.81
CA LEU A 501 -14.16 7.97 12.59
C LEU A 501 -14.84 9.30 12.23
N LEU A 502 -14.38 10.43 12.78
CA LEU A 502 -14.86 11.76 12.39
C LEU A 502 -14.50 12.08 10.93
N HIS A 503 -13.29 11.72 10.49
CA HIS A 503 -12.88 11.84 9.10
C HIS A 503 -13.81 11.03 8.19
N LEU A 504 -14.04 9.76 8.52
CA LEU A 504 -14.95 8.89 7.80
C LEU A 504 -16.38 9.48 7.73
N THR A 505 -16.95 9.85 8.87
CA THR A 505 -18.30 10.44 8.98
C THR A 505 -18.47 11.69 8.11
N ARG A 506 -17.45 12.55 8.07
CA ARG A 506 -17.49 13.80 7.32
C ARG A 506 -17.56 13.58 5.80
N HIS A 507 -16.82 12.62 5.27
CA HIS A 507 -16.73 12.37 3.84
C HIS A 507 -17.83 11.44 3.32
N THR A 508 -18.18 10.41 4.10
CA THR A 508 -19.22 9.44 3.70
C THR A 508 -20.64 9.90 4.01
N HIS A 509 -20.81 10.94 4.83
CA HIS A 509 -22.10 11.39 5.36
C HIS A 509 -22.87 10.32 6.15
N ILE A 510 -22.21 9.24 6.60
CA ILE A 510 -22.83 8.20 7.43
C ILE A 510 -22.78 8.62 8.90
N TYR A 511 -23.91 8.52 9.58
CA TYR A 511 -24.01 8.82 11.01
C TYR A 511 -23.31 7.74 11.84
N VAL A 512 -22.34 8.15 12.67
CA VAL A 512 -21.64 7.31 13.65
C VAL A 512 -21.79 7.91 15.04
N PRO A 513 -22.32 7.18 16.07
CA PRO A 513 -22.58 7.72 17.39
C PRO A 513 -21.29 7.85 18.22
N LEU A 514 -20.57 8.98 18.13
CA LEU A 514 -19.30 9.22 18.83
C LEU A 514 -19.47 9.91 20.19
N ALA A 515 -20.59 10.63 20.41
CA ALA A 515 -20.85 11.31 21.67
C ALA A 515 -20.72 10.41 22.91
N PRO A 516 -21.20 9.14 22.94
CA PRO A 516 -21.07 8.25 24.09
C PRO A 516 -19.63 7.91 24.48
N TYR A 517 -18.66 8.13 23.59
CA TYR A 517 -17.23 7.87 23.84
C TYR A 517 -16.47 9.14 24.25
N LEU A 518 -16.91 10.33 23.82
CA LEU A 518 -16.30 11.61 24.16
C LEU A 518 -16.85 12.20 25.47
N LEU A 519 -18.17 12.06 25.71
CA LEU A 519 -18.82 12.57 26.91
C LEU A 519 -18.23 12.06 28.22
N PRO A 520 -17.92 10.74 28.39
CA PRO A 520 -17.31 10.25 29.62
C PRO A 520 -15.95 10.89 29.90
N ILE A 521 -15.17 11.20 28.86
CA ILE A 521 -13.87 11.87 29.01
C ILE A 521 -14.07 13.27 29.55
N LEU A 522 -14.92 14.07 28.88
CA LEU A 522 -15.20 15.44 29.28
C LEU A 522 -15.86 15.53 30.67
N THR A 523 -16.83 14.65 30.94
CA THR A 523 -17.50 14.60 32.24
C THR A 523 -16.58 14.14 33.35
N SER A 524 -15.65 13.20 33.11
CA SER A 524 -14.66 12.79 34.12
C SER A 524 -13.77 13.95 34.55
N VAL A 525 -13.35 14.80 33.64
CA VAL A 525 -12.57 16.03 33.95
C VAL A 525 -13.40 16.98 34.77
N LEU A 526 -14.68 17.20 34.42
CA LEU A 526 -15.58 18.12 35.11
C LEU A 526 -16.04 17.64 36.51
N THR A 527 -16.18 16.32 36.70
CA THR A 527 -16.75 15.77 37.96
C THR A 527 -15.72 15.29 38.97
N THR A 528 -14.42 15.18 38.62
CA THR A 528 -13.35 14.77 39.52
C THR A 528 -13.35 15.64 40.78
N THR A 529 -13.45 15.05 41.95
CA THR A 529 -13.52 15.80 43.25
C THR A 529 -12.15 16.16 43.80
N SER A 530 -11.13 15.35 43.47
CA SER A 530 -9.76 15.58 43.95
C SER A 530 -9.10 16.76 43.25
N LYS A 531 -8.42 17.64 44.03
CA LYS A 531 -7.61 18.71 43.46
C LYS A 531 -6.46 18.13 42.64
N PRO A 532 -6.29 18.53 41.38
CA PRO A 532 -5.20 18.04 40.53
C PRO A 532 -3.85 18.52 41.09
N LYS A 533 -2.83 17.69 40.93
CA LYS A 533 -1.45 18.05 41.29
C LYS A 533 -0.95 19.16 40.36
N SER A 534 -0.28 20.18 40.91
CA SER A 534 0.51 21.10 40.10
C SER A 534 1.68 20.35 39.46
N SER A 535 2.04 20.70 38.25
CA SER A 535 3.13 20.05 37.51
C SER A 535 3.82 21.06 36.61
N THR A 536 5.11 20.95 36.49
CA THR A 536 5.96 21.68 35.53
C THR A 536 6.12 20.96 34.19
N LEU A 537 5.43 19.82 34.01
CA LEU A 537 5.46 19.05 32.78
C LEU A 537 4.90 19.88 31.62
N ARG A 538 5.52 19.71 30.44
CA ARG A 538 4.98 20.27 29.20
C ARG A 538 3.60 19.63 28.89
N PRO A 539 2.68 20.33 28.21
CA PRO A 539 1.42 19.75 27.77
C PRO A 539 1.64 18.47 26.96
N LEU A 540 0.86 17.42 27.22
CA LEU A 540 0.94 16.18 26.46
C LEU A 540 0.46 16.41 25.03
N ASP A 541 1.27 16.01 24.07
CA ASP A 541 0.90 16.03 22.67
C ASP A 541 0.04 14.79 22.34
N PHE A 542 -1.25 15.03 22.09
CA PHE A 542 -2.22 13.97 21.75
C PHE A 542 -2.11 13.48 20.30
N ASP A 543 -1.24 14.06 19.49
CA ASP A 543 -0.99 13.58 18.13
C ASP A 543 0.10 12.48 18.12
N THR A 544 1.02 12.51 19.09
CA THR A 544 2.15 11.58 19.20
C THR A 544 2.08 10.68 20.42
N ALA A 545 1.07 10.81 21.26
CA ALA A 545 0.88 9.98 22.44
C ALA A 545 -0.30 9.02 22.26
N ILE A 546 -0.05 7.71 22.38
CA ILE A 546 -1.10 6.68 22.40
C ILE A 546 -1.60 6.41 23.81
N ARG A 547 -0.75 6.62 24.81
CA ARG A 547 -1.05 6.41 26.25
C ARG A 547 -0.45 7.54 27.06
N ALA A 548 -1.18 8.00 28.08
CA ALA A 548 -0.62 8.96 29.01
C ALA A 548 0.45 8.29 29.91
N PRO A 549 1.67 8.83 30.02
CA PRO A 549 2.65 8.42 31.01
C PRO A 549 2.08 8.58 32.44
N GLN A 550 2.54 7.75 33.38
CA GLN A 550 1.99 7.72 34.73
C GLN A 550 2.16 9.05 35.48
N GLN A 551 3.24 9.78 35.19
CA GLN A 551 3.54 11.08 35.77
C GLN A 551 2.50 12.17 35.40
N TYR A 552 1.81 12.04 34.25
CA TYR A 552 0.75 12.97 33.83
C TYR A 552 -0.58 12.72 34.56
N LEU A 553 -0.82 11.49 35.02
CA LEU A 553 -2.09 11.15 35.62
C LEU A 553 -2.34 12.00 36.90
N LYS A 554 -3.56 12.54 37.00
CA LYS A 554 -4.01 13.44 38.08
C LYS A 554 -3.30 14.81 38.12
N THR A 555 -2.52 15.17 37.08
CA THR A 555 -1.97 16.53 36.97
C THR A 555 -2.97 17.51 36.36
N ARG A 556 -2.80 18.78 36.68
CA ARG A 556 -3.62 19.86 36.13
C ARG A 556 -3.43 19.98 34.62
N VAL A 557 -2.20 19.92 34.16
CA VAL A 557 -1.83 20.02 32.74
C VAL A 557 -2.51 18.92 31.88
N TYR A 558 -2.56 17.71 32.37
CA TYR A 558 -3.22 16.61 31.67
C TYR A 558 -4.74 16.79 31.63
N ASN A 559 -5.37 17.17 32.74
CA ASN A 559 -6.81 17.37 32.80
C ASN A 559 -7.27 18.55 31.90
N GLU A 560 -6.54 19.66 31.89
CA GLU A 560 -6.79 20.77 30.98
C GLU A 560 -6.69 20.32 29.50
N GLY A 561 -5.63 19.62 29.13
CA GLY A 561 -5.46 19.07 27.79
C GLY A 561 -6.56 18.11 27.37
N LEU A 562 -6.96 17.18 28.25
CA LEU A 562 -8.08 16.26 28.01
C LEU A 562 -9.40 17.01 27.81
N GLY A 563 -9.67 18.03 28.64
CA GLY A 563 -10.88 18.86 28.54
C GLY A 563 -10.93 19.62 27.22
N GLU A 564 -9.82 20.25 26.82
CA GLU A 564 -9.71 21.00 25.58
C GLU A 564 -9.90 20.09 24.36
N GLU A 565 -9.26 18.90 24.35
CA GLU A 565 -9.33 17.98 23.22
C GLU A 565 -10.71 17.31 23.11
N ALA A 566 -11.25 16.84 24.23
CA ALA A 566 -12.57 16.20 24.25
C ALA A 566 -13.70 17.19 23.85
N ALA A 567 -13.64 18.44 24.35
CA ALA A 567 -14.59 19.47 23.97
C ALA A 567 -14.52 19.84 22.49
N TYR A 568 -13.30 19.93 21.95
CA TYR A 568 -13.07 20.21 20.54
C TYR A 568 -13.60 19.07 19.64
N LEU A 569 -13.24 17.81 19.92
CA LEU A 569 -13.70 16.66 19.14
C LEU A 569 -15.22 16.49 19.23
N LEU A 570 -15.81 16.77 20.39
CA LEU A 570 -17.27 16.75 20.55
C LEU A 570 -17.94 17.85 19.73
N ALA A 571 -17.37 19.05 19.70
CA ALA A 571 -17.86 20.14 18.86
C ALA A 571 -17.73 19.81 17.37
N GLU A 572 -16.60 19.21 16.93
CA GLU A 572 -16.41 18.74 15.55
C GLU A 572 -17.41 17.66 15.17
N TYR A 573 -17.68 16.71 16.07
CA TYR A 573 -18.68 15.68 15.87
C TYR A 573 -20.07 16.27 15.65
N LEU A 574 -20.48 17.17 16.55
CA LEU A 574 -21.80 17.81 16.48
C LEU A 574 -21.94 18.75 15.28
N ALA A 575 -20.84 19.30 14.76
CA ALA A 575 -20.82 20.11 13.55
C ALA A 575 -20.62 19.26 12.27
N SER A 576 -20.54 17.93 12.36
CA SER A 576 -20.41 17.09 11.17
C SER A 576 -21.71 17.07 10.35
N PRO A 577 -21.65 16.97 9.01
CA PRO A 577 -22.84 17.02 8.16
C PRO A 577 -23.95 16.05 8.54
N PRO A 578 -23.69 14.75 8.83
CA PRO A 578 -24.77 13.80 9.13
C PRO A 578 -25.37 13.98 10.54
N VAL A 579 -24.75 14.78 11.42
CA VAL A 579 -25.27 15.10 12.77
C VAL A 579 -25.97 16.43 12.75
N HIS A 580 -25.27 17.51 12.39
CA HIS A 580 -25.85 18.86 12.39
C HIS A 580 -26.84 19.10 11.25
N GLY A 581 -26.59 18.46 10.09
CA GLY A 581 -27.47 18.56 8.93
C GLY A 581 -28.79 17.84 9.13
N SER A 582 -28.88 16.91 10.10
CA SER A 582 -30.12 16.19 10.37
C SER A 582 -31.21 17.11 10.91
N ILE A 583 -32.43 16.91 10.40
CA ILE A 583 -33.62 17.59 10.88
C ILE A 583 -33.89 17.31 12.37
N ALA A 584 -33.41 16.17 12.88
CA ALA A 584 -33.52 15.75 14.27
C ALA A 584 -32.39 16.27 15.17
N PHE A 585 -31.53 17.19 14.68
CA PHE A 585 -30.41 17.71 15.47
C PHE A 585 -30.81 18.25 16.86
N PRO A 586 -31.91 19.03 17.00
CA PRO A 586 -32.33 19.52 18.31
C PRO A 586 -32.58 18.40 19.32
N GLU A 587 -33.22 17.31 18.90
CA GLU A 587 -33.53 16.16 19.72
C GLU A 587 -32.27 15.33 20.06
N ILE A 588 -31.36 15.17 19.12
CA ILE A 588 -30.07 14.46 19.30
C ILE A 588 -29.23 15.12 20.40
N VAL A 589 -29.25 16.45 20.50
CA VAL A 589 -28.37 17.16 21.42
C VAL A 589 -28.96 17.33 22.82
N VAL A 590 -30.28 17.16 23.04
CA VAL A 590 -30.94 17.32 24.36
C VAL A 590 -30.25 16.47 25.45
N PRO A 591 -30.09 15.14 25.32
CA PRO A 591 -29.49 14.33 26.38
C PRO A 591 -28.03 14.73 26.64
N LEU A 592 -27.30 15.13 25.62
CA LEU A 592 -25.93 15.59 25.71
C LEU A 592 -25.83 16.91 26.51
N VAL A 593 -26.68 17.89 26.18
CA VAL A 593 -26.74 19.20 26.88
C VAL A 593 -27.12 19.00 28.35
N MET A 594 -28.09 18.11 28.63
CA MET A 594 -28.49 17.81 30.01
C MET A 594 -27.33 17.23 30.84
N MET A 595 -26.59 16.27 30.27
CA MET A 595 -25.43 15.65 30.92
C MET A 595 -24.32 16.69 31.18
N LEU A 596 -24.00 17.51 30.18
CA LEU A 596 -22.98 18.57 30.33
C LEU A 596 -23.39 19.65 31.35
N ARG A 597 -24.64 20.09 31.35
CA ARG A 597 -25.16 21.04 32.35
C ARG A 597 -25.04 20.49 33.77
N LYS A 598 -25.34 19.20 33.97
CA LYS A 598 -25.16 18.52 35.27
C LYS A 598 -23.68 18.50 35.67
N ALA A 599 -22.77 18.14 34.77
CA ALA A 599 -21.34 18.12 35.03
C ALA A 599 -20.77 19.54 35.32
N ILE A 600 -21.23 20.56 34.57
CA ILE A 600 -20.85 21.97 34.80
C ILE A 600 -21.30 22.47 36.19
N LYS A 601 -22.51 22.08 36.67
CA LYS A 601 -22.95 22.42 38.03
C LYS A 601 -22.00 21.85 39.09
N ILE A 602 -21.56 20.59 38.90
CA ILE A 602 -20.58 19.97 39.81
C ILE A 602 -19.22 20.67 39.68
N ALA A 603 -18.76 21.01 38.48
CA ALA A 603 -17.49 21.68 38.26
C ALA A 603 -17.43 23.06 38.93
N LYS A 604 -18.55 23.80 38.97
CA LYS A 604 -18.64 25.15 39.62
C LYS A 604 -18.40 25.12 41.13
N THR A 605 -18.55 23.97 41.79
CA THR A 605 -18.22 23.83 43.22
C THR A 605 -16.71 23.83 43.49
N SER A 606 -15.89 23.77 42.47
CA SER A 606 -14.44 23.64 42.56
C SER A 606 -13.74 24.75 41.76
N PRO A 607 -13.11 25.75 42.41
CA PRO A 607 -12.51 26.92 41.74
C PRO A 607 -11.42 26.53 40.70
N TRP A 608 -10.71 25.45 40.93
CA TRP A 608 -9.63 24.97 40.02
C TRP A 608 -10.12 24.42 38.70
N LYS A 609 -11.44 24.28 38.47
CA LYS A 609 -12.07 23.82 37.23
C LYS A 609 -12.73 24.94 36.43
N ALA A 610 -12.48 26.19 36.77
CA ALA A 610 -13.13 27.31 36.11
C ALA A 610 -12.87 27.34 34.59
N LYS A 611 -11.68 26.94 34.14
CA LYS A 611 -11.29 26.89 32.71
C LYS A 611 -12.09 25.82 31.97
N GLU A 612 -12.11 24.60 32.48
CA GLU A 612 -12.80 23.46 31.85
C GLU A 612 -14.33 23.66 31.88
N ALA A 613 -14.85 24.18 32.98
CA ALA A 613 -16.26 24.57 33.10
C ALA A 613 -16.65 25.66 32.09
N GLY A 614 -15.76 26.65 31.89
CA GLY A 614 -15.92 27.72 30.90
C GLY A 614 -15.96 27.16 29.46
N LEU A 615 -15.05 26.28 29.11
CA LEU A 615 -15.03 25.60 27.80
C LEU A 615 -16.30 24.78 27.55
N ALA A 616 -16.70 23.96 28.51
CA ALA A 616 -17.92 23.17 28.41
C ALA A 616 -19.18 24.02 28.31
N LYS A 617 -19.23 25.16 29.05
CA LYS A 617 -20.32 26.13 29.00
C LYS A 617 -20.41 26.77 27.60
N ALA A 618 -19.30 27.27 27.06
CA ALA A 618 -19.25 27.85 25.73
C ALA A 618 -19.71 26.84 24.64
N LEU A 619 -19.30 25.56 24.76
CA LEU A 619 -19.78 24.53 23.88
C LEU A 619 -21.30 24.33 23.94
N VAL A 620 -21.85 24.21 25.16
CA VAL A 620 -23.30 24.03 25.37
C VAL A 620 -24.08 25.22 24.79
N GLU A 621 -23.65 26.46 25.02
CA GLU A 621 -24.29 27.67 24.47
C GLU A 621 -24.33 27.62 22.93
N ARG A 622 -23.23 27.27 22.27
CA ARG A 622 -23.18 27.16 20.80
C ARG A 622 -24.03 26.01 20.24
N VAL A 623 -24.09 24.90 20.95
CA VAL A 623 -24.95 23.75 20.58
C VAL A 623 -26.42 24.14 20.68
N GLU A 624 -26.83 24.82 21.75
CA GLU A 624 -28.21 25.30 21.94
C GLU A 624 -28.60 26.38 20.93
N GLU A 625 -27.71 27.31 20.61
CA GLU A 625 -27.92 28.29 19.55
C GLU A 625 -28.12 27.60 18.18
N SER A 626 -27.34 26.55 17.90
CA SER A 626 -27.48 25.77 16.68
C SER A 626 -28.77 24.95 16.67
N ALA A 627 -29.19 24.38 17.79
CA ALA A 627 -30.47 23.68 17.90
C ALA A 627 -31.62 24.62 17.55
N ARG A 628 -31.66 25.84 18.15
CA ARG A 628 -32.65 26.86 17.83
C ARG A 628 -32.60 27.30 16.35
N TRP A 629 -31.41 27.38 15.76
CA TRP A 629 -31.24 27.71 14.35
C TRP A 629 -31.84 26.61 13.44
N VAL A 630 -31.65 25.32 13.75
CA VAL A 630 -32.28 24.19 13.04
C VAL A 630 -33.81 24.22 13.25
N GLU A 631 -34.30 24.44 14.47
CA GLU A 631 -35.72 24.55 14.78
C GLU A 631 -36.40 25.68 13.97
N GLN A 632 -35.73 26.83 13.79
CA GLN A 632 -36.25 27.92 13.00
C GLN A 632 -36.34 27.54 11.50
N LYS A 633 -35.33 26.87 10.97
CA LYS A 633 -35.35 26.36 9.59
C LYS A 633 -36.41 25.29 9.38
N ARG A 634 -36.64 24.44 10.40
CA ARG A 634 -37.65 23.36 10.37
C ARG A 634 -39.10 23.86 10.41
N LYS A 635 -39.37 25.10 10.85
CA LYS A 635 -40.74 25.63 10.93
C LYS A 635 -41.51 25.67 9.62
N GLY A 636 -40.80 25.69 8.47
CA GLY A 636 -41.40 25.68 7.12
C GLY A 636 -41.54 24.28 6.49
N VAL A 637 -41.25 23.21 7.22
CA VAL A 637 -41.25 21.84 6.72
C VAL A 637 -42.62 21.20 6.89
N SER A 638 -43.20 20.69 5.80
CA SER A 638 -44.52 20.06 5.75
C SER A 638 -44.49 18.54 5.52
N PHE A 639 -43.32 17.97 5.20
CA PHE A 639 -43.17 16.52 4.93
C PHE A 639 -43.06 15.69 6.22
N ALA A 640 -43.51 14.45 6.14
CA ALA A 640 -43.41 13.49 7.23
C ALA A 640 -42.01 12.84 7.29
N PRO A 641 -41.54 12.36 8.46
CA PRO A 641 -40.25 11.66 8.59
C PRO A 641 -40.12 10.40 7.73
N SER A 642 -41.24 9.81 7.30
CA SER A 642 -41.26 8.64 6.39
C SER A 642 -40.94 8.98 4.94
N GLN A 643 -40.98 10.26 4.55
CA GLN A 643 -40.66 10.75 3.20
C GLN A 643 -39.15 10.95 3.06
N LEU A 644 -38.38 9.86 2.98
CA LEU A 644 -36.93 9.86 3.02
C LEU A 644 -36.29 10.76 1.97
N GLY A 645 -36.84 10.81 0.75
CA GLY A 645 -36.29 11.67 -0.33
C GLY A 645 -36.39 13.17 -0.02
N GLU A 646 -37.49 13.63 0.65
CA GLU A 646 -37.62 15.03 1.06
C GLU A 646 -36.73 15.34 2.28
N VAL A 647 -36.55 14.36 3.18
CA VAL A 647 -35.60 14.48 4.30
C VAL A 647 -34.17 14.64 3.78
N GLU A 648 -33.74 13.78 2.85
CA GLU A 648 -32.41 13.86 2.23
C GLU A 648 -32.21 15.18 1.46
N ALA A 649 -33.22 15.65 0.73
CA ALA A 649 -33.17 16.94 0.04
C ALA A 649 -33.02 18.09 1.04
N TRP A 650 -33.72 18.06 2.16
CA TRP A 650 -33.59 19.06 3.24
C TRP A 650 -32.19 19.01 3.86
N GLU A 651 -31.68 17.81 4.22
CA GLU A 651 -30.37 17.61 4.82
C GLU A 651 -29.24 18.09 3.91
N THR A 652 -29.33 17.83 2.61
CA THR A 652 -28.35 18.34 1.62
C THR A 652 -28.43 19.85 1.44
N GLY A 653 -29.61 20.46 1.63
CA GLY A 653 -29.82 21.91 1.54
C GLY A 653 -29.28 22.68 2.77
N VAL A 654 -29.03 22.01 3.89
CA VAL A 654 -28.54 22.66 5.13
C VAL A 654 -27.03 22.88 5.04
N LYS A 655 -26.62 24.13 4.92
CA LYS A 655 -25.21 24.52 4.99
C LYS A 655 -24.78 24.64 6.45
N VAL A 656 -24.16 23.59 6.98
CA VAL A 656 -23.67 23.53 8.37
C VAL A 656 -22.70 24.67 8.71
N ASP A 657 -21.91 25.11 7.75
CA ASP A 657 -20.95 26.21 7.89
C ASP A 657 -21.56 27.58 8.25
N GLU A 658 -22.83 27.78 7.95
CA GLU A 658 -23.58 29.02 8.27
C GLU A 658 -24.14 29.00 9.69
N SER A 659 -24.22 27.82 10.31
CA SER A 659 -24.73 27.64 11.66
C SER A 659 -23.83 28.28 12.74
N PRO A 660 -24.34 28.59 13.90
CA PRO A 660 -23.55 29.11 15.03
C PRO A 660 -22.41 28.16 15.43
N LEU A 661 -22.68 26.85 15.47
CA LEU A 661 -21.68 25.83 15.80
C LEU A 661 -20.65 25.66 14.66
N GLY A 662 -21.08 25.71 13.40
CA GLY A 662 -20.18 25.65 12.25
C GLY A 662 -19.19 26.81 12.21
N LYS A 663 -19.66 28.04 12.46
CA LYS A 663 -18.81 29.23 12.58
C LYS A 663 -17.83 29.11 13.76
N PHE A 664 -18.30 28.63 14.90
CA PHE A 664 -17.44 28.38 16.07
C PHE A 664 -16.32 27.40 15.77
N ILE A 665 -16.62 26.26 15.13
CA ILE A 665 -15.62 25.25 14.76
C ILE A 665 -14.63 25.80 13.74
N LYS A 666 -15.04 26.58 12.75
CA LYS A 666 -14.12 27.25 11.82
C LYS A 666 -13.07 28.10 12.53
N VAL A 667 -13.48 28.86 13.54
CA VAL A 667 -12.57 29.68 14.35
C VAL A 667 -11.63 28.79 15.18
N GLN A 668 -12.18 27.73 15.81
CA GLN A 668 -11.38 26.79 16.60
C GLN A 668 -10.32 26.07 15.77
N ARG A 669 -10.66 25.60 14.55
CA ARG A 669 -9.72 24.98 13.61
C ARG A 669 -8.57 25.92 13.25
N LYS A 670 -8.89 27.17 12.88
CA LYS A 670 -7.87 28.18 12.56
C LYS A 670 -6.94 28.48 13.75
N THR A 671 -7.50 28.56 14.96
CA THR A 671 -6.71 28.81 16.18
C THR A 671 -5.78 27.62 16.49
N ARG A 672 -6.28 26.39 16.36
CA ARG A 672 -5.47 25.17 16.56
C ARG A 672 -4.39 25.02 15.48
N GLU A 673 -4.70 25.33 14.23
CA GLU A 673 -3.72 25.31 13.15
C GLU A 673 -2.59 26.32 13.37
N LYS A 674 -2.93 27.55 13.78
CA LYS A 674 -1.92 28.56 14.17
C LYS A 674 -1.05 28.08 15.32
N ARG A 675 -1.66 27.50 16.38
CA ARG A 675 -0.94 26.93 17.51
C ARG A 675 -0.01 25.81 17.09
N ARG A 676 -0.47 24.91 16.21
CA ARG A 676 0.36 23.81 15.67
C ARG A 676 1.57 24.34 14.93
N LYS A 677 1.39 25.31 14.01
CA LYS A 677 2.49 25.93 13.27
C LYS A 677 3.49 26.63 14.19
N LEU A 678 3.03 27.26 15.29
CA LEU A 678 3.93 27.87 16.27
C LEU A 678 4.74 26.83 17.06
N VAL A 679 4.13 25.69 17.42
CA VAL A 679 4.81 24.58 18.10
C VAL A 679 5.83 23.92 17.16
N GLU A 680 5.49 23.74 15.88
CA GLU A 680 6.37 23.20 14.85
C GLU A 680 7.61 24.08 14.64
N LYS A 681 7.42 25.39 14.48
CA LYS A 681 8.54 26.36 14.41
C LYS A 681 9.40 26.41 15.68
N ALA A 682 8.78 26.25 16.86
CA ALA A 682 9.56 26.20 18.10
C ALA A 682 10.39 24.91 18.21
N ARG A 683 9.94 23.80 17.64
CA ARG A 683 10.71 22.55 17.55
C ARG A 683 11.86 22.66 16.57
N GLU A 684 11.63 23.22 15.37
CA GLU A 684 12.66 23.47 14.39
C GLU A 684 13.78 24.35 14.97
N GLY A 685 13.44 25.42 15.67
CA GLY A 685 14.45 26.27 16.33
C GLY A 685 15.15 25.62 17.52
N GLU A 686 14.52 24.66 18.23
CA GLU A 686 15.21 23.86 19.25
C GLU A 686 16.21 22.87 18.62
N GLU A 687 15.94 22.34 17.42
CA GLU A 687 16.80 21.44 16.68
C GLU A 687 18.03 22.17 16.10
N GLU A 688 17.84 23.36 15.49
CA GLU A 688 18.95 24.19 15.02
C GLU A 688 19.95 24.54 16.14
N ILE A 689 19.47 24.79 17.37
CA ILE A 689 20.33 25.07 18.53
C ILE A 689 21.09 23.83 19.02
N LEU A 690 20.59 22.63 18.75
CA LEU A 690 21.24 21.37 19.17
C LEU A 690 22.25 20.86 18.13
N GLU A 691 22.18 21.32 16.87
CA GLU A 691 23.13 21.02 15.80
C GLU A 691 24.35 21.95 15.76
N ASP A 692 24.25 23.17 16.34
CA ASP A 692 25.35 24.11 16.58
C ASP A 692 26.10 23.77 17.90
#